data_5f4f7f69a7e32a07c39af73bc3782e8e
#
_entry.id   5f4f7f69a7e32a07c39af73bc3782e8e
#
_cell.length_a   1.000
_cell.length_b   1.000
_cell.length_c   1.000
_cell.angle_alpha   90.00
_cell.angle_beta   90.00
_cell.angle_gamma   90.00
#
_symmetry.space_group_name_H-M   'P 1'
#
loop_
_entity.id
_entity.type
_entity.pdbx_description
1 polymer ?
#
loop_
_entity_poly.entity_id
_entity_poly.type
_entity_poly.pdbx_seq_one_letter_code
_entity_poly.pdbx_strand_id
1 'polypeptide(L)'
;MLYNSSLVEARVRRFRSERVVPATYRTTSPLAVSAWEVPDEPVMFADAAASRFQPFQVGAPWGRPWGTVWFHATGAVPDGWGADSDTGVELVVDLGFTHAQPGFQAEGMVYTASGRILKAVEPLNRALPLSFHSGGGASDGARLVDLYIEAAANPNVAQEMDFFPTPLGDKTTAGEGPLYRLRRLELGLLDIPVWQLEQDFVALVGLLEQLPADSQRRAEIVHMLDRAVDAMDPEDIAGTAAVGRSILASALARPASASAHRVHAVGHAHIDSAWLWPVRETVRKVARTFSNVCDLIDRNPDFVFAASSAQQYAWLKEFYPDLFERVRDKVASGNFVPVGSMWVESDTNMPGGEALVRQFVAGKRFFLEELGVDTQEVWLPDSFGYSAGLPQIAAGAGARWFLTQKTSWNETNVMPHHTFRWEGIDGTQIFTHFPPVDTYNSDLGAADLARAERQYAEKGIGTMSLVPFGHGDGGGGPTREMLAAAERTRSLEGSPAVSLSSPHRFFKAAEAEYPHPPVWSGELYLEFHRGAYTSQARTKRGNRRSEHLLREAELWAATATVRAGVDYPAGALQDAWRTVLLQQFHDILPGTSIAWVHQEAERNYARVAESLEQIIDTSARALLGRGDRKVLLNAAPSAQDGIPALGGSDTRSTPTGANSLRERDAGFVLDNGKVRMSIDRAGLIRSIRDLGADREVVPHGAAANLLQLHRDTPTQWDAWDIDEHYRRTVTDLTDVEIIEIADDALHLTRRFGASRVTQTVRLADDAPTIDIRTEVEWHERQKLLKLAFPLDVHADRAASEIQFGHVYRPIHTNTSWDAARFETVAHRWVHVGESNYGVAVANDSTYGHDITRGHTQGRASTTTVRLSLLRAPLFPDPRADQGSHTMNVSLRVGATIPDAVREGYRVNLPLRTVRGVEGTEVGPLITVDGQAIVIEAVKLAEDGSGDVVVRLYEAHGTRARGRVTANFGVLAVTETDLLEREVSPTSMQNTDGPTTTLELRPFQLVTLRFTRAE
;
A
#
# COMPACT_ATOMS: atom_id res chain seq x y z
N MET A 1 -9.37 56.95 2.53
CA MET A 1 -7.92 56.76 2.33
C MET A 1 -7.78 55.68 1.25
N LEU A 2 -7.17 56.00 0.13
CA LEU A 2 -6.88 55.03 -0.94
C LEU A 2 -5.65 54.24 -0.50
N TYR A 3 -5.87 53.24 0.33
CA TYR A 3 -4.84 52.34 0.77
C TYR A 3 -4.67 51.25 -0.30
N ASN A 4 -3.50 51.24 -0.94
CA ASN A 4 -3.24 50.21 -1.97
C ASN A 4 -2.68 48.95 -1.28
N SER A 5 -3.60 48.07 -0.90
CA SER A 5 -3.27 46.82 -0.18
C SER A 5 -2.26 45.94 -0.94
N SER A 6 -2.38 45.88 -2.27
CA SER A 6 -1.48 45.06 -3.09
C SER A 6 -0.03 45.53 -3.04
N LEU A 7 0.23 46.84 -2.95
CA LEU A 7 1.58 47.37 -2.79
C LEU A 7 2.13 47.09 -1.39
N VAL A 8 1.29 47.20 -0.36
CA VAL A 8 1.68 46.85 1.00
C VAL A 8 2.03 45.36 1.12
N GLU A 9 1.19 44.51 0.59
CA GLU A 9 1.45 43.08 0.57
C GLU A 9 2.75 42.72 -0.14
N ALA A 10 3.02 43.34 -1.31
CA ALA A 10 4.27 43.15 -2.04
C ALA A 10 5.49 43.64 -1.23
N ARG A 11 5.34 44.81 -0.56
CA ARG A 11 6.37 45.37 0.35
C ARG A 11 6.67 44.42 1.50
N VAL A 12 5.64 43.91 2.15
CA VAL A 12 5.75 42.97 3.29
C VAL A 12 6.48 41.68 2.87
N ARG A 13 6.05 41.07 1.76
CA ARG A 13 6.69 39.84 1.23
C ARG A 13 8.17 40.09 0.90
N ARG A 14 8.49 41.24 0.27
CA ARG A 14 9.87 41.61 -0.05
C ARG A 14 10.69 41.84 1.21
N PHE A 15 10.16 42.57 2.18
CA PHE A 15 10.84 42.87 3.45
C PHE A 15 11.15 41.57 4.21
N ARG A 16 10.16 40.67 4.28
CA ARG A 16 10.32 39.35 4.86
C ARG A 16 11.46 38.57 4.21
N SER A 17 11.44 38.42 2.87
CA SER A 17 12.43 37.61 2.15
C SER A 17 13.81 38.18 2.10
N GLU A 18 13.94 39.50 2.00
CA GLU A 18 15.26 40.18 1.84
C GLU A 18 15.89 40.65 3.16
N ARG A 19 15.08 40.78 4.24
CA ARG A 19 15.56 41.33 5.52
C ARG A 19 15.38 40.37 6.68
N VAL A 20 14.17 39.86 6.92
CA VAL A 20 13.86 39.04 8.10
C VAL A 20 14.51 37.66 7.98
N VAL A 21 14.25 36.95 6.89
CA VAL A 21 14.79 35.60 6.70
C VAL A 21 16.32 35.53 6.76
N PRO A 22 17.08 36.41 6.10
CA PRO A 22 18.54 36.41 6.23
C PRO A 22 19.08 36.74 7.63
N ALA A 23 18.33 37.52 8.44
CA ALA A 23 18.68 37.89 9.79
C ALA A 23 18.39 36.81 10.85
N THR A 24 17.81 35.68 10.48
CA THR A 24 17.52 34.55 11.39
C THR A 24 18.75 34.02 12.09
N TYR A 25 19.92 34.05 11.43
CA TYR A 25 21.20 33.78 12.06
C TYR A 25 22.03 35.06 12.13
N ARG A 26 22.35 35.49 13.34
CA ARG A 26 23.18 36.69 13.57
C ARG A 26 24.56 36.56 12.90
N THR A 27 25.14 35.38 12.98
CA THR A 27 26.46 35.06 12.43
C THR A 27 26.62 33.54 12.32
N THR A 28 27.61 33.11 11.53
CA THR A 28 27.99 31.70 11.40
C THR A 28 29.47 31.48 11.65
N SER A 29 29.85 30.26 12.04
CA SER A 29 31.24 29.86 12.27
C SER A 29 31.50 28.52 11.56
N PRO A 30 32.49 28.43 10.66
CA PRO A 30 32.79 27.21 9.93
C PRO A 30 33.34 26.13 10.87
N LEU A 31 33.09 24.86 10.50
CA LEU A 31 33.68 23.68 11.14
C LEU A 31 34.73 23.06 10.21
N ALA A 32 35.72 22.39 10.80
CA ALA A 32 36.63 21.55 10.07
C ALA A 32 35.88 20.27 9.65
N VAL A 33 35.96 19.93 8.37
CA VAL A 33 35.24 18.80 7.80
C VAL A 33 36.19 17.79 7.18
N SER A 34 35.98 16.52 7.49
CA SER A 34 36.59 15.41 6.77
C SER A 34 35.50 14.42 6.31
N ALA A 35 35.76 13.61 5.29
CA ALA A 35 34.79 12.71 4.74
C ALA A 35 35.38 11.32 4.47
N TRP A 36 34.50 10.33 4.52
CA TRP A 36 34.78 8.97 4.07
C TRP A 36 33.61 8.46 3.24
N GLU A 37 33.88 8.10 2.00
CA GLU A 37 32.91 7.49 1.11
C GLU A 37 32.84 5.99 1.35
N VAL A 38 31.65 5.47 1.60
CA VAL A 38 31.43 4.05 1.83
C VAL A 38 31.59 3.31 0.48
N PRO A 39 32.43 2.26 0.42
CA PRO A 39 32.73 1.60 -0.86
C PRO A 39 31.54 0.93 -1.53
N ASP A 40 30.63 0.34 -0.76
CA ASP A 40 29.48 -0.43 -1.29
C ASP A 40 28.18 -0.13 -0.51
N GLU A 41 27.70 -1.07 0.32
CA GLU A 41 26.46 -0.90 1.09
C GLU A 41 26.67 -0.01 2.33
N PRO A 42 25.63 0.71 2.80
CA PRO A 42 25.70 1.48 4.03
C PRO A 42 26.21 0.67 5.22
N VAL A 43 27.01 1.28 6.07
CA VAL A 43 27.59 0.64 7.26
C VAL A 43 27.10 1.30 8.54
N MET A 44 27.16 0.59 9.65
CA MET A 44 26.84 1.11 10.98
C MET A 44 27.89 2.13 11.45
N PHE A 45 27.48 2.99 12.40
CA PHE A 45 28.35 4.05 12.95
C PHE A 45 29.73 3.54 13.40
N ALA A 46 29.79 2.38 14.09
CA ALA A 46 31.04 1.85 14.61
C ALA A 46 32.08 1.58 13.52
N ASP A 47 31.65 1.03 12.37
CA ASP A 47 32.52 0.76 11.23
C ASP A 47 32.96 2.07 10.54
N ALA A 48 32.04 3.02 10.43
CA ALA A 48 32.32 4.32 9.87
C ALA A 48 33.34 5.10 10.73
N ALA A 49 33.13 5.15 12.05
CA ALA A 49 34.02 5.86 12.98
C ALA A 49 35.44 5.26 13.03
N ALA A 50 35.58 3.95 12.76
CA ALA A 50 36.87 3.29 12.66
C ALA A 50 37.58 3.51 11.32
N SER A 51 36.91 4.13 10.34
CA SER A 51 37.43 4.32 8.98
C SER A 51 38.35 5.53 8.87
N ARG A 52 39.09 5.60 7.75
CA ARG A 52 40.04 6.69 7.52
C ARG A 52 39.40 7.87 6.79
N PHE A 53 39.03 8.90 7.51
CA PHE A 53 38.51 10.15 6.94
C PHE A 53 39.63 10.96 6.28
N GLN A 54 39.28 11.64 5.18
CA GLN A 54 40.15 12.56 4.48
C GLN A 54 39.60 14.02 4.63
N PRO A 55 40.45 15.03 4.71
CA PRO A 55 39.99 16.43 4.69
C PRO A 55 39.03 16.69 3.53
N PHE A 56 37.91 17.35 3.80
CA PHE A 56 36.87 17.64 2.80
C PHE A 56 36.53 19.15 2.83
N GLN A 57 36.46 19.74 1.63
CA GLN A 57 36.16 21.16 1.53
C GLN A 57 34.68 21.41 1.29
N VAL A 58 34.06 22.29 2.07
CA VAL A 58 32.69 22.77 1.79
C VAL A 58 32.68 23.41 0.41
N GLY A 59 31.69 23.09 -0.40
CA GLY A 59 31.60 23.41 -1.83
C GLY A 59 32.08 22.30 -2.79
N ALA A 60 32.81 21.30 -2.29
CA ALA A 60 33.23 20.17 -3.10
C ALA A 60 32.07 19.21 -3.45
N PRO A 61 32.15 18.52 -4.60
CA PRO A 61 31.13 17.53 -4.99
C PRO A 61 31.27 16.26 -4.16
N TRP A 62 30.13 15.55 -3.93
CA TRP A 62 30.07 14.32 -3.18
C TRP A 62 28.93 13.42 -3.65
N GLY A 63 28.99 12.15 -3.27
CA GLY A 63 27.90 11.19 -3.34
C GLY A 63 27.60 10.67 -4.73
N ARG A 64 28.09 9.47 -5.09
CA ARG A 64 27.60 8.71 -6.25
C ARG A 64 26.15 8.29 -6.04
N PRO A 65 25.38 8.09 -7.12
CA PRO A 65 23.98 7.63 -7.00
C PRO A 65 23.87 6.38 -6.10
N TRP A 66 22.95 6.45 -5.12
CA TRP A 66 22.71 5.39 -4.13
C TRP A 66 23.89 5.11 -3.18
N GLY A 67 24.93 5.94 -3.19
CA GLY A 67 26.09 5.85 -2.31
C GLY A 67 25.85 6.52 -0.94
N THR A 68 26.75 6.26 -0.01
CA THR A 68 26.76 6.87 1.33
C THR A 68 28.11 7.52 1.59
N VAL A 69 28.09 8.72 2.14
CA VAL A 69 29.29 9.43 2.60
C VAL A 69 29.12 9.79 4.05
N TRP A 70 30.12 9.48 4.86
CA TRP A 70 30.20 9.97 6.23
C TRP A 70 31.03 11.25 6.27
N PHE A 71 30.44 12.32 6.80
CA PHE A 71 31.16 13.56 7.13
C PHE A 71 31.45 13.58 8.61
N HIS A 72 32.67 13.99 8.99
CA HIS A 72 33.06 14.22 10.36
C HIS A 72 33.36 15.72 10.52
N ALA A 73 32.58 16.38 11.38
CA ALA A 73 32.62 17.81 11.62
C ALA A 73 33.18 18.12 13.02
N THR A 74 34.27 18.87 13.10
CA THR A 74 34.91 19.22 14.35
C THR A 74 35.14 20.70 14.49
N GLY A 75 35.11 21.22 15.72
CA GLY A 75 35.35 22.64 16.00
C GLY A 75 35.01 23.01 17.43
N ALA A 76 34.89 24.31 17.70
CA ALA A 76 34.46 24.84 18.96
C ALA A 76 33.38 25.91 18.76
N VAL A 77 32.43 25.97 19.68
CA VAL A 77 31.45 27.06 19.72
C VAL A 77 32.18 28.34 20.10
N PRO A 78 32.03 29.44 19.34
CA PRO A 78 32.63 30.72 19.70
C PRO A 78 32.20 31.21 21.08
N ASP A 79 33.09 31.92 21.76
CA ASP A 79 32.81 32.46 23.08
C ASP A 79 31.60 33.40 23.08
N GLY A 80 30.78 33.31 24.09
CA GLY A 80 29.58 34.13 24.26
C GLY A 80 28.35 33.66 23.45
N TRP A 81 28.46 32.74 22.51
CA TRP A 81 27.31 32.25 21.74
C TRP A 81 26.35 31.46 22.61
N GLY A 82 25.02 31.77 22.49
CA GLY A 82 23.98 31.12 23.25
C GLY A 82 24.07 31.33 24.76
N ALA A 83 24.65 32.46 25.18
CA ALA A 83 24.76 32.83 26.59
C ALA A 83 23.47 33.47 27.13
N ASP A 84 22.65 34.05 26.26
CA ASP A 84 21.38 34.67 26.58
C ASP A 84 20.19 33.83 26.11
N SER A 85 18.99 34.15 26.59
CA SER A 85 17.72 33.46 26.25
C SER A 85 17.22 33.75 24.83
N ASP A 86 17.77 34.80 24.21
CA ASP A 86 17.34 35.28 22.89
C ASP A 86 18.19 34.71 21.77
N THR A 87 19.17 33.87 22.10
CA THR A 87 20.02 33.20 21.10
C THR A 87 20.13 31.71 21.32
N GLY A 88 20.26 30.98 20.23
CA GLY A 88 20.51 29.52 20.20
C GLY A 88 21.70 29.18 19.32
N VAL A 89 22.42 28.10 19.66
CA VAL A 89 23.48 27.57 18.82
C VAL A 89 22.95 26.37 18.03
N GLU A 90 23.10 26.42 16.74
CA GLU A 90 22.64 25.31 15.87
C GLU A 90 23.75 24.86 14.92
N LEU A 91 23.82 23.54 14.66
CA LEU A 91 24.52 23.02 13.51
C LEU A 91 23.61 23.23 12.30
N VAL A 92 24.09 23.92 11.28
CA VAL A 92 23.37 24.17 10.03
C VAL A 92 24.00 23.36 8.91
N VAL A 93 23.20 22.50 8.25
CA VAL A 93 23.66 21.58 7.22
C VAL A 93 22.89 21.81 5.92
N ASP A 94 23.61 21.93 4.83
CA ASP A 94 23.06 21.85 3.47
C ASP A 94 23.92 20.88 2.65
N LEU A 95 23.43 19.65 2.51
CA LEU A 95 24.10 18.58 1.77
C LEU A 95 24.10 18.80 0.25
N GLY A 96 23.50 19.89 -0.23
CA GLY A 96 23.32 20.20 -1.64
C GLY A 96 21.90 19.98 -2.10
N PHE A 97 20.93 20.18 -1.21
CA PHE A 97 19.51 20.01 -1.47
C PHE A 97 19.06 20.78 -2.71
N THR A 98 18.44 20.09 -3.66
CA THR A 98 18.09 20.63 -4.99
C THR A 98 16.70 21.24 -5.02
N HIS A 99 15.78 20.74 -4.20
CA HIS A 99 14.42 21.26 -4.07
C HIS A 99 13.93 21.17 -2.61
N ALA A 100 12.76 21.68 -2.35
CA ALA A 100 12.22 21.77 -0.99
C ALA A 100 11.64 20.46 -0.45
N GLN A 101 11.33 19.49 -1.30
CA GLN A 101 10.65 18.26 -0.87
C GLN A 101 11.64 17.21 -0.37
N PRO A 102 11.47 16.63 0.84
CA PRO A 102 12.26 15.49 1.30
C PRO A 102 11.91 14.22 0.53
N GLY A 103 12.80 13.21 0.58
CA GLY A 103 12.55 11.87 0.06
C GLY A 103 13.26 11.53 -1.26
N PHE A 104 13.39 12.48 -2.17
CA PHE A 104 13.91 12.25 -3.54
C PHE A 104 15.31 12.80 -3.75
N GLN A 105 16.06 13.03 -2.68
CA GLN A 105 17.37 13.67 -2.77
C GLN A 105 18.23 13.32 -1.57
N ALA A 106 19.35 14.03 -1.40
CA ALA A 106 20.24 13.85 -0.26
C ALA A 106 19.50 13.99 1.08
N GLU A 107 19.85 13.14 2.02
CA GLU A 107 19.37 13.13 3.40
C GLU A 107 20.53 12.78 4.32
N GLY A 108 20.52 13.24 5.57
CA GLY A 108 21.56 12.93 6.53
C GLY A 108 21.05 12.59 7.91
N MET A 109 21.85 11.81 8.66
CA MET A 109 21.63 11.52 10.07
C MET A 109 22.85 11.98 10.88
N VAL A 110 22.61 12.73 11.94
CA VAL A 110 23.67 13.31 12.79
C VAL A 110 23.88 12.46 14.03
N TYR A 111 25.13 12.09 14.29
CA TYR A 111 25.57 11.29 15.44
C TYR A 111 26.57 12.08 16.29
N THR A 112 26.58 11.81 17.59
CA THR A 112 27.67 12.18 18.47
C THR A 112 28.92 11.35 18.20
N ALA A 113 30.08 11.75 18.72
CA ALA A 113 31.30 10.94 18.68
C ALA A 113 31.18 9.57 19.38
N SER A 114 30.20 9.39 20.25
CA SER A 114 29.89 8.11 20.90
C SER A 114 28.90 7.24 20.11
N GLY A 115 28.43 7.68 18.95
CA GLY A 115 27.47 6.94 18.11
C GLY A 115 26.00 7.14 18.46
N ARG A 116 25.68 8.02 19.42
CA ARG A 116 24.27 8.32 19.73
C ARG A 116 23.66 9.17 18.62
N ILE A 117 22.53 8.72 18.07
CA ILE A 117 21.74 9.49 17.10
C ILE A 117 21.14 10.71 17.78
N LEU A 118 21.36 11.87 17.18
CA LEU A 118 20.78 13.14 17.61
C LEU A 118 19.50 13.42 16.83
N LYS A 119 19.62 13.65 15.52
CA LYS A 119 18.52 14.08 14.66
C LYS A 119 18.96 13.94 13.19
N ALA A 120 17.99 13.82 12.29
CA ALA A 120 18.24 13.91 10.85
C ALA A 120 18.34 15.35 10.34
N VAL A 121 18.93 15.51 9.16
CA VAL A 121 18.96 16.74 8.37
C VAL A 121 18.45 16.47 6.97
N GLU A 122 17.51 17.31 6.54
CA GLU A 122 16.71 17.17 5.32
C GLU A 122 16.44 18.56 4.71
N PRO A 123 15.92 18.64 3.49
CA PRO A 123 15.70 19.91 2.78
C PRO A 123 14.98 20.99 3.60
N LEU A 124 13.92 20.62 4.31
CA LEU A 124 13.10 21.53 5.12
C LEU A 124 13.41 21.45 6.63
N ASN A 125 14.43 20.70 7.00
CA ASN A 125 14.83 20.49 8.39
C ASN A 125 16.36 20.47 8.54
N ARG A 126 17.02 21.60 8.20
CA ARG A 126 18.47 21.73 8.01
C ARG A 126 19.23 22.05 9.28
N ALA A 127 18.55 22.36 10.38
CA ALA A 127 19.18 22.84 11.61
C ALA A 127 19.04 21.82 12.74
N LEU A 128 20.12 21.59 13.46
CA LEU A 128 20.15 20.80 14.69
C LEU A 128 20.53 21.75 15.86
N PRO A 129 19.58 22.04 16.77
CA PRO A 129 19.87 22.77 17.99
C PRO A 129 20.86 22.01 18.88
N LEU A 130 21.95 22.67 19.29
CA LEU A 130 22.99 22.09 20.14
C LEU A 130 22.77 22.48 21.59
N SER A 131 22.46 21.50 22.45
CA SER A 131 22.42 21.72 23.91
C SER A 131 23.75 21.32 24.52
N PHE A 132 24.43 22.30 25.09
CA PHE A 132 25.68 22.10 25.84
C PHE A 132 25.34 22.04 27.33
N HIS A 133 25.29 20.83 27.89
CA HIS A 133 25.15 20.69 29.35
C HIS A 133 26.44 21.09 30.02
N SER A 134 26.39 22.02 30.95
CA SER A 134 27.49 22.49 31.82
C SER A 134 27.89 21.42 32.86
N GLY A 135 28.30 20.21 32.39
CA GLY A 135 28.53 19.07 33.28
C GLY A 135 29.59 18.05 32.85
N GLY A 136 30.36 18.32 31.80
CA GLY A 136 31.48 17.46 31.41
C GLY A 136 32.82 18.20 31.61
N GLY A 137 33.59 17.76 32.59
CA GLY A 137 34.89 18.38 32.98
C GLY A 137 35.89 18.50 31.83
N ALA A 138 35.84 19.59 31.11
CA ALA A 138 36.97 20.10 30.33
C ALA A 138 37.64 21.21 31.13
N SER A 139 38.93 21.10 31.34
CA SER A 139 39.76 22.02 32.13
C SER A 139 39.94 23.40 31.52
N ASP A 140 39.22 23.77 30.43
CA ASP A 140 39.42 25.02 29.71
C ASP A 140 38.12 25.68 29.16
N GLY A 141 36.96 25.31 29.63
CA GLY A 141 35.71 26.04 29.32
C GLY A 141 35.22 25.98 27.84
N ALA A 142 35.96 25.40 26.90
CA ALA A 142 35.61 25.35 25.49
C ALA A 142 34.50 24.33 25.23
N ARG A 143 33.40 24.78 24.59
CA ARG A 143 32.30 23.90 24.13
C ARG A 143 32.69 23.29 22.78
N LEU A 144 33.22 22.06 22.80
CA LEU A 144 33.69 21.37 21.59
C LEU A 144 32.52 20.75 20.81
N VAL A 145 32.64 20.78 19.51
CA VAL A 145 31.76 20.08 18.53
C VAL A 145 32.57 18.96 17.92
N ASP A 146 32.04 17.76 18.01
CA ASP A 146 32.57 16.52 17.44
C ASP A 146 31.41 15.67 17.00
N LEU A 147 31.02 15.76 15.71
CA LEU A 147 29.80 15.19 15.16
C LEU A 147 30.06 14.46 13.85
N TYR A 148 29.38 13.38 13.67
CA TYR A 148 29.37 12.59 12.43
C TYR A 148 28.04 12.74 11.73
N ILE A 149 28.05 12.79 10.39
CA ILE A 149 26.86 12.88 9.56
C ILE A 149 26.91 11.77 8.54
N GLU A 150 26.02 10.81 8.65
CA GLU A 150 25.74 9.82 7.60
C GLU A 150 24.91 10.50 6.51
N ALA A 151 25.46 10.70 5.33
CA ALA A 151 24.78 11.34 4.22
C ALA A 151 24.50 10.33 3.09
N ALA A 152 23.22 10.15 2.75
CA ALA A 152 22.78 9.34 1.63
C ALA A 152 22.71 10.20 0.36
N ALA A 153 23.29 9.70 -0.73
CA ALA A 153 23.22 10.34 -2.04
C ALA A 153 22.10 9.71 -2.89
N ASN A 154 20.86 9.83 -2.41
CA ASN A 154 19.69 9.37 -3.14
C ASN A 154 19.47 10.23 -4.39
N PRO A 155 19.37 9.65 -5.61
CA PRO A 155 19.16 10.45 -6.80
C PRO A 155 17.72 10.96 -6.89
N ASN A 156 17.53 12.10 -7.57
CA ASN A 156 16.19 12.61 -7.86
C ASN A 156 15.56 11.82 -9.02
N VAL A 157 14.98 10.68 -8.72
CA VAL A 157 14.26 9.86 -9.70
C VAL A 157 12.99 10.54 -10.16
N ALA A 158 12.33 11.32 -9.31
CA ALA A 158 11.10 12.05 -9.63
C ALA A 158 11.32 13.21 -10.63
N GLN A 159 12.55 13.66 -10.82
CA GLN A 159 12.90 14.78 -11.71
C GLN A 159 12.00 16.01 -11.46
N GLU A 160 11.97 16.48 -10.21
CA GLU A 160 11.18 17.64 -9.78
C GLU A 160 9.65 17.44 -9.98
N MET A 161 9.18 16.19 -9.92
CA MET A 161 7.79 15.75 -10.10
C MET A 161 7.30 15.75 -11.56
N ASP A 162 8.21 15.79 -12.51
CA ASP A 162 7.89 15.63 -13.93
C ASP A 162 7.72 14.16 -14.35
N PHE A 163 8.24 13.22 -13.57
CA PHE A 163 8.08 11.77 -13.75
C PHE A 163 8.48 11.24 -15.14
N PHE A 164 9.56 11.75 -15.72
CA PHE A 164 10.09 11.25 -16.98
C PHE A 164 10.92 9.97 -16.82
N PRO A 165 10.98 9.12 -17.83
CA PRO A 165 11.84 7.93 -17.81
C PRO A 165 13.30 8.30 -17.51
N THR A 166 13.92 7.58 -16.57
CA THR A 166 15.27 7.85 -16.09
C THR A 166 16.04 6.56 -15.81
N PRO A 167 17.37 6.52 -16.03
CA PRO A 167 18.20 5.39 -15.63
C PRO A 167 18.47 5.33 -14.12
N LEU A 168 18.11 6.35 -13.36
CA LEU A 168 18.47 6.52 -11.96
C LEU A 168 17.80 5.51 -11.00
N GLY A 169 16.69 4.90 -11.41
CA GLY A 169 15.92 3.92 -10.62
C GLY A 169 16.53 2.50 -10.57
N ASP A 170 17.72 2.27 -11.12
CA ASP A 170 18.41 0.98 -11.06
C ASP A 170 19.89 1.23 -10.74
N LYS A 171 20.42 0.55 -9.71
CA LYS A 171 21.82 0.67 -9.25
C LYS A 171 22.81 0.46 -10.39
N THR A 172 22.48 -0.42 -11.36
CA THR A 172 23.36 -0.77 -12.48
C THR A 172 23.38 0.27 -13.59
N THR A 173 22.41 1.17 -13.66
CA THR A 173 22.27 2.17 -14.73
C THR A 173 22.40 3.61 -14.25
N ALA A 174 22.40 3.83 -12.92
CA ALA A 174 22.39 5.17 -12.33
C ALA A 174 23.71 5.97 -12.52
N GLY A 175 24.82 5.29 -12.87
CA GLY A 175 26.13 5.91 -13.06
C GLY A 175 26.93 6.06 -11.78
N GLU A 176 28.12 6.72 -11.88
CA GLU A 176 29.10 6.82 -10.79
C GLU A 176 29.49 8.28 -10.47
N GLY A 177 28.95 9.23 -11.18
CA GLY A 177 29.28 10.66 -10.96
C GLY A 177 28.66 11.22 -9.69
N PRO A 178 29.29 12.21 -9.02
CA PRO A 178 28.75 12.81 -7.82
C PRO A 178 27.47 13.61 -8.14
N LEU A 179 26.45 13.45 -7.30
CA LEU A 179 25.15 14.10 -7.47
C LEU A 179 25.06 15.47 -6.80
N TYR A 180 25.80 15.67 -5.70
CA TYR A 180 25.59 16.79 -4.79
C TYR A 180 26.86 17.59 -4.55
N ARG A 181 26.72 18.79 -3.93
CA ARG A 181 27.81 19.59 -3.36
C ARG A 181 27.45 19.93 -1.92
N LEU A 182 28.37 19.70 -1.00
CA LEU A 182 28.18 20.11 0.40
C LEU A 182 28.20 21.65 0.46
N ARG A 183 27.05 22.31 0.60
CA ARG A 183 26.95 23.77 0.55
C ARG A 183 27.22 24.43 1.89
N ARG A 184 26.75 23.79 3.01
CA ARG A 184 26.93 24.33 4.36
C ARG A 184 27.15 23.18 5.34
N LEU A 185 28.09 23.35 6.23
CA LEU A 185 28.29 22.53 7.42
C LEU A 185 29.02 23.42 8.43
N GLU A 186 28.26 24.17 9.23
CA GLU A 186 28.76 25.25 10.08
C GLU A 186 27.89 25.42 11.29
N LEU A 187 28.38 26.16 12.30
CA LEU A 187 27.58 26.63 13.42
C LEU A 187 26.88 27.93 13.07
N GLY A 188 25.59 28.05 13.46
CA GLY A 188 24.81 29.27 13.36
C GLY A 188 24.38 29.76 14.74
N LEU A 189 24.47 31.05 14.96
CA LEU A 189 23.91 31.73 16.13
C LEU A 189 22.51 32.19 15.78
N LEU A 190 21.50 31.35 16.09
CA LEU A 190 20.09 31.65 15.87
C LEU A 190 19.65 32.85 16.69
N ASP A 191 19.00 33.83 16.07
CA ASP A 191 18.24 34.88 16.72
C ASP A 191 16.78 34.43 16.93
N ILE A 192 16.44 34.09 18.15
CA ILE A 192 15.12 33.56 18.49
C ILE A 192 14.00 34.61 18.26
N PRO A 193 14.08 35.86 18.67
CA PRO A 193 13.15 36.92 18.32
C PRO A 193 12.90 37.09 16.82
N VAL A 194 13.94 37.04 15.98
CA VAL A 194 13.84 37.14 14.52
C VAL A 194 13.15 35.93 13.96
N TRP A 195 13.51 34.72 14.40
CA TRP A 195 12.83 33.49 13.97
C TRP A 195 11.35 33.52 14.34
N GLN A 196 11.01 33.96 15.54
CA GLN A 196 9.61 34.11 15.98
C GLN A 196 8.85 35.15 15.14
N LEU A 197 9.50 36.29 14.80
CA LEU A 197 8.95 37.32 13.91
C LEU A 197 8.64 36.73 12.52
N GLU A 198 9.53 35.90 11.99
CA GLU A 198 9.34 35.21 10.73
C GLU A 198 8.06 34.34 10.77
N GLN A 199 7.85 33.59 11.86
CA GLN A 199 6.65 32.76 12.02
C GLN A 199 5.38 33.62 12.17
N ASP A 200 5.46 34.78 12.81
CA ASP A 200 4.37 35.73 12.91
C ASP A 200 3.96 36.25 11.51
N PHE A 201 4.95 36.60 10.66
CA PHE A 201 4.70 36.98 9.26
C PHE A 201 4.11 35.84 8.45
N VAL A 202 4.61 34.63 8.55
CA VAL A 202 4.09 33.45 7.83
C VAL A 202 2.62 33.25 8.14
N ALA A 203 2.22 33.27 9.42
CA ALA A 203 0.84 33.06 9.85
C ALA A 203 -0.09 34.16 9.34
N LEU A 204 0.29 35.44 9.50
CA LEU A 204 -0.59 36.57 9.13
C LEU A 204 -0.64 36.79 7.61
N VAL A 205 0.46 36.65 6.87
CA VAL A 205 0.49 36.75 5.41
C VAL A 205 -0.30 35.61 4.79
N GLY A 206 -0.11 34.39 5.30
CA GLY A 206 -0.89 33.24 4.83
C GLY A 206 -2.39 33.40 5.08
N LEU A 207 -2.79 33.85 6.26
CA LEU A 207 -4.19 34.15 6.58
C LEU A 207 -4.77 35.22 5.67
N LEU A 208 -4.02 36.31 5.44
CA LEU A 208 -4.40 37.39 4.56
C LEU A 208 -4.81 36.90 3.16
N GLU A 209 -4.10 35.92 2.62
CA GLU A 209 -4.34 35.35 1.30
C GLU A 209 -5.64 34.54 1.23
N GLN A 210 -6.15 34.04 2.37
CA GLN A 210 -7.38 33.24 2.45
C GLN A 210 -8.63 34.09 2.75
N LEU A 211 -8.48 35.30 3.27
CA LEU A 211 -9.60 36.15 3.62
C LEU A 211 -10.19 36.88 2.41
N PRO A 212 -11.52 37.15 2.38
CA PRO A 212 -12.14 37.96 1.33
C PRO A 212 -11.49 39.34 1.20
N ALA A 213 -11.29 39.77 -0.04
CA ALA A 213 -10.56 41.02 -0.35
C ALA A 213 -11.18 42.29 0.29
N ASP A 214 -12.47 42.28 0.54
CA ASP A 214 -13.26 43.37 1.12
C ASP A 214 -13.51 43.20 2.63
N SER A 215 -12.95 42.16 3.27
CA SER A 215 -13.20 41.94 4.69
C SER A 215 -12.43 42.92 5.57
N GLN A 216 -13.08 43.37 6.66
CA GLN A 216 -12.49 44.26 7.69
C GLN A 216 -11.24 43.60 8.30
N ARG A 217 -11.30 42.30 8.56
CA ARG A 217 -10.19 41.54 9.14
C ARG A 217 -8.94 41.56 8.25
N ARG A 218 -9.13 41.39 6.94
CA ARG A 218 -8.03 41.47 5.96
C ARG A 218 -7.39 42.87 5.97
N ALA A 219 -8.22 43.93 5.93
CA ALA A 219 -7.72 45.29 5.95
C ALA A 219 -6.92 45.63 7.24
N GLU A 220 -7.37 45.12 8.38
CA GLU A 220 -6.67 45.28 9.65
C GLU A 220 -5.30 44.57 9.63
N ILE A 221 -5.22 43.31 9.16
CA ILE A 221 -3.95 42.57 9.08
C ILE A 221 -2.97 43.29 8.17
N VAL A 222 -3.42 43.76 6.97
CA VAL A 222 -2.58 44.58 6.06
C VAL A 222 -2.00 45.77 6.77
N HIS A 223 -2.84 46.55 7.50
CA HIS A 223 -2.40 47.72 8.24
C HIS A 223 -1.40 47.40 9.35
N MET A 224 -1.61 46.29 10.08
CA MET A 224 -0.68 45.90 11.15
C MET A 224 0.66 45.41 10.60
N LEU A 225 0.65 44.67 9.49
CA LEU A 225 1.87 44.26 8.79
C LEU A 225 2.67 45.45 8.27
N ASP A 226 1.99 46.44 7.65
CA ASP A 226 2.65 47.67 7.17
C ASP A 226 3.32 48.46 8.32
N ARG A 227 2.59 48.65 9.43
CA ARG A 227 3.11 49.30 10.62
C ARG A 227 4.27 48.55 11.24
N ALA A 228 4.25 47.22 11.23
CA ALA A 228 5.37 46.44 11.75
C ALA A 228 6.62 46.61 10.88
N VAL A 229 6.46 46.66 9.56
CA VAL A 229 7.57 46.92 8.62
C VAL A 229 8.11 48.36 8.82
N ASP A 230 7.22 49.36 9.01
CA ASP A 230 7.62 50.76 9.25
C ASP A 230 8.43 50.96 10.56
N ALA A 231 8.12 50.15 11.59
CA ALA A 231 8.70 50.26 12.90
C ALA A 231 10.06 49.54 13.06
N MET A 232 10.41 48.68 12.07
CA MET A 232 11.68 47.95 12.09
C MET A 232 12.77 48.65 11.29
N ASP A 233 14.00 48.61 11.79
CA ASP A 233 15.17 49.10 11.07
C ASP A 233 15.65 48.01 10.10
N PRO A 234 15.63 48.27 8.78
CA PRO A 234 16.06 47.28 7.79
C PRO A 234 17.54 46.92 7.85
N GLU A 235 18.38 47.74 8.50
CA GLU A 235 19.81 47.50 8.73
C GLU A 235 20.06 46.83 10.11
N ASP A 236 19.08 46.82 11.03
CA ASP A 236 19.15 46.17 12.35
C ASP A 236 17.86 45.43 12.69
N ILE A 237 17.58 44.37 11.94
CA ILE A 237 16.41 43.52 12.18
C ILE A 237 16.49 42.87 13.58
N ALA A 238 17.65 42.38 13.99
CA ALA A 238 17.80 41.71 15.30
C ALA A 238 17.45 42.67 16.47
N GLY A 239 17.90 43.90 16.42
CA GLY A 239 17.62 44.91 17.45
C GLY A 239 16.16 45.41 17.45
N THR A 240 15.44 45.26 16.34
CA THR A 240 14.08 45.80 16.17
C THR A 240 12.97 44.74 16.00
N ALA A 241 13.33 43.45 15.92
CA ALA A 241 12.36 42.34 15.79
C ALA A 241 11.31 42.30 16.89
N ALA A 242 11.69 42.58 18.16
CA ALA A 242 10.78 42.63 19.29
C ALA A 242 9.70 43.73 19.12
N VAL A 243 10.06 44.86 18.51
CA VAL A 243 9.10 45.97 18.24
C VAL A 243 8.10 45.52 17.16
N GLY A 244 8.59 44.92 16.05
CA GLY A 244 7.74 44.35 15.01
C GLY A 244 6.74 43.33 15.55
N ARG A 245 7.20 42.38 16.36
CA ARG A 245 6.39 41.39 17.03
C ARG A 245 5.31 41.98 17.96
N SER A 246 5.68 42.98 18.75
CA SER A 246 4.75 43.70 19.65
C SER A 246 3.59 44.34 18.87
N ILE A 247 3.86 44.87 17.68
CA ILE A 247 2.80 45.40 16.79
C ILE A 247 1.89 44.29 16.27
N LEU A 248 2.46 43.16 15.80
CA LEU A 248 1.69 42.05 15.25
C LEU A 248 0.90 41.27 16.31
N ALA A 249 1.33 41.30 17.58
CA ALA A 249 0.71 40.57 18.69
C ALA A 249 -0.81 40.83 18.79
N SER A 250 -1.26 42.09 18.57
CA SER A 250 -2.67 42.43 18.65
C SER A 250 -3.51 41.76 17.54
N ALA A 251 -2.95 41.53 16.37
CA ALA A 251 -3.60 40.82 15.29
C ALA A 251 -3.63 39.30 15.55
N LEU A 252 -2.56 38.73 16.10
CA LEU A 252 -2.47 37.31 16.46
C LEU A 252 -3.35 36.95 17.67
N ALA A 253 -3.58 37.86 18.60
CA ALA A 253 -4.33 37.63 19.83
C ALA A 253 -5.87 37.66 19.62
N ARG A 254 -6.37 38.00 18.43
CA ARG A 254 -7.82 37.99 18.17
C ARG A 254 -8.33 36.54 18.10
N PRO A 255 -9.31 36.19 18.97
CA PRO A 255 -9.77 34.81 19.06
C PRO A 255 -10.60 34.41 17.86
N ALA A 256 -10.52 33.14 17.49
CA ALA A 256 -11.38 32.50 16.50
C ALA A 256 -12.86 32.70 16.84
N SER A 257 -13.75 32.74 15.83
CA SER A 257 -15.19 32.82 16.05
C SER A 257 -15.69 31.60 16.82
N ALA A 258 -16.79 31.74 17.57
CA ALA A 258 -17.41 30.64 18.30
C ALA A 258 -17.87 29.49 17.41
N SER A 259 -18.11 29.75 16.13
CA SER A 259 -18.49 28.77 15.10
C SER A 259 -17.33 28.34 14.21
N ALA A 260 -16.08 28.70 14.56
CA ALA A 260 -14.93 28.29 13.77
C ALA A 260 -14.82 26.76 13.71
N HIS A 261 -14.48 26.25 12.54
CA HIS A 261 -14.18 24.83 12.36
C HIS A 261 -13.01 24.42 13.28
N ARG A 262 -13.11 23.26 13.90
CA ARG A 262 -12.09 22.76 14.83
C ARG A 262 -11.19 21.75 14.13
N VAL A 263 -9.90 22.04 14.08
CA VAL A 263 -8.90 21.14 13.51
C VAL A 263 -8.17 20.39 14.63
N HIS A 264 -8.27 19.08 14.62
CA HIS A 264 -7.43 18.17 15.38
C HIS A 264 -6.17 17.89 14.56
N ALA A 265 -5.09 18.64 14.82
CA ALA A 265 -3.83 18.47 14.13
C ALA A 265 -3.05 17.31 14.76
N VAL A 266 -2.68 16.32 13.95
CA VAL A 266 -1.93 15.14 14.35
C VAL A 266 -0.63 15.11 13.57
N GLY A 267 0.51 15.15 14.27
CA GLY A 267 1.81 14.97 13.63
C GLY A 267 1.86 13.63 12.92
N HIS A 268 2.36 13.60 11.69
CA HIS A 268 2.43 12.39 10.86
C HIS A 268 3.60 12.46 9.89
N ALA A 269 4.05 11.31 9.47
CA ALA A 269 4.92 11.13 8.31
C ALA A 269 4.47 9.86 7.61
N HIS A 270 3.88 9.99 6.44
CA HIS A 270 3.76 8.87 5.53
C HIS A 270 5.16 8.52 5.01
N ILE A 271 5.58 7.25 5.12
CA ILE A 271 6.89 6.80 4.66
C ILE A 271 6.70 5.56 3.82
N ASP A 272 6.96 5.68 2.53
CA ASP A 272 6.88 4.56 1.61
C ASP A 272 7.91 3.48 1.96
N SER A 273 7.44 2.25 2.15
CA SER A 273 8.32 1.09 2.42
C SER A 273 9.27 0.80 1.25
N ALA A 274 8.90 1.20 0.05
CA ALA A 274 9.71 1.36 -1.15
C ALA A 274 8.88 2.12 -2.18
N TRP A 275 9.51 2.93 -3.01
CA TRP A 275 8.85 3.64 -4.12
C TRP A 275 9.88 4.10 -5.15
N LEU A 276 10.33 5.36 -5.08
CA LEU A 276 11.43 5.90 -5.88
C LEU A 276 12.79 5.67 -5.21
N TRP A 277 12.82 4.77 -4.23
CA TRP A 277 14.00 4.27 -3.50
C TRP A 277 13.75 2.82 -3.06
N PRO A 278 14.82 2.02 -2.87
CA PRO A 278 14.70 0.63 -2.42
C PRO A 278 14.43 0.52 -0.92
N VAL A 279 13.95 -0.64 -0.47
CA VAL A 279 13.64 -0.95 0.94
C VAL A 279 14.79 -0.59 1.90
N ARG A 280 16.04 -0.83 1.50
CA ARG A 280 17.21 -0.49 2.35
C ARG A 280 17.30 0.99 2.69
N GLU A 281 16.83 1.89 1.80
CA GLU A 281 16.78 3.32 2.08
C GLU A 281 15.62 3.65 3.01
N THR A 282 14.50 2.96 2.92
CA THR A 282 13.39 3.16 3.85
C THR A 282 13.77 2.85 5.29
N VAL A 283 14.56 1.81 5.53
CA VAL A 283 15.12 1.50 6.87
C VAL A 283 15.82 2.73 7.47
N ARG A 284 16.60 3.44 6.65
CA ARG A 284 17.32 4.67 7.05
C ARG A 284 16.39 5.88 7.16
N LYS A 285 15.42 6.03 6.26
CA LYS A 285 14.40 7.09 6.27
C LYS A 285 13.54 7.05 7.54
N VAL A 286 13.14 5.84 7.96
CA VAL A 286 12.40 5.63 9.21
C VAL A 286 13.24 6.11 10.40
N ALA A 287 14.51 5.71 10.49
CA ALA A 287 15.40 6.14 11.56
C ALA A 287 15.61 7.67 11.57
N ARG A 288 15.76 8.29 10.39
CA ARG A 288 15.86 9.76 10.25
C ARG A 288 14.60 10.44 10.76
N THR A 289 13.43 10.03 10.27
CA THR A 289 12.13 10.62 10.64
C THR A 289 11.83 10.45 12.12
N PHE A 290 12.01 9.25 12.67
CA PHE A 290 11.70 8.97 14.07
C PHE A 290 12.68 9.67 15.03
N SER A 291 13.94 9.88 14.61
CA SER A 291 14.88 10.69 15.38
C SER A 291 14.47 12.16 15.43
N ASN A 292 14.00 12.73 14.31
CA ASN A 292 13.43 14.09 14.25
C ASN A 292 12.23 14.24 15.17
N VAL A 293 11.31 13.28 15.13
CA VAL A 293 10.10 13.27 15.96
C VAL A 293 10.43 13.19 17.44
N CYS A 294 11.38 12.32 17.83
CA CYS A 294 11.83 12.22 19.21
C CYS A 294 12.44 13.54 19.71
N ASP A 295 13.24 14.23 18.89
CA ASP A 295 13.79 15.55 19.24
C ASP A 295 12.69 16.62 19.40
N LEU A 296 11.68 16.61 18.50
CA LEU A 296 10.54 17.52 18.59
C LEU A 296 9.69 17.27 19.85
N ILE A 297 9.41 16.02 20.21
CA ILE A 297 8.66 15.66 21.41
C ILE A 297 9.43 16.10 22.66
N ASP A 298 10.75 15.90 22.71
CA ASP A 298 11.58 16.31 23.84
C ASP A 298 11.50 17.83 24.10
N ARG A 299 11.33 18.64 23.04
CA ARG A 299 11.24 20.11 23.11
C ARG A 299 9.79 20.63 23.23
N ASN A 300 8.80 19.82 22.86
CA ASN A 300 7.38 20.20 22.81
C ASN A 300 6.53 19.09 23.44
N PRO A 301 6.36 19.08 24.78
CA PRO A 301 5.67 17.99 25.49
C PRO A 301 4.20 17.78 25.09
N ASP A 302 3.53 18.80 24.54
CA ASP A 302 2.16 18.73 24.06
C ASP A 302 2.04 18.13 22.63
N PHE A 303 3.16 17.95 21.95
CA PHE A 303 3.20 17.44 20.60
C PHE A 303 2.90 15.92 20.57
N VAL A 304 2.00 15.53 19.66
CA VAL A 304 1.62 14.13 19.42
C VAL A 304 1.90 13.76 17.96
N PHE A 305 2.56 12.65 17.77
CA PHE A 305 2.89 12.09 16.46
C PHE A 305 2.28 10.69 16.28
N ALA A 306 1.64 10.46 15.15
CA ALA A 306 1.09 9.15 14.77
C ALA A 306 1.91 8.52 13.65
N ALA A 307 2.27 7.25 13.79
CA ALA A 307 2.97 6.49 12.77
C ALA A 307 2.35 5.10 12.58
N SER A 308 2.15 4.74 11.33
CA SER A 308 1.65 3.44 10.88
C SER A 308 2.79 2.45 10.62
N SER A 309 2.43 1.25 10.09
CA SER A 309 3.36 0.23 9.57
C SER A 309 4.27 -0.41 10.62
N ALA A 310 3.82 -1.52 11.22
CA ALA A 310 4.62 -2.28 12.19
C ALA A 310 6.00 -2.69 11.66
N GLN A 311 6.13 -2.94 10.35
CA GLN A 311 7.41 -3.23 9.70
C GLN A 311 8.45 -2.12 9.91
N GLN A 312 8.04 -0.86 9.94
CA GLN A 312 8.96 0.27 10.16
C GLN A 312 9.55 0.24 11.57
N TYR A 313 8.73 -0.07 12.57
CA TYR A 313 9.20 -0.24 13.94
C TYR A 313 10.07 -1.50 14.10
N ALA A 314 9.75 -2.58 13.35
CA ALA A 314 10.56 -3.79 13.34
C ALA A 314 11.97 -3.52 12.78
N TRP A 315 12.09 -2.77 11.69
CA TRP A 315 13.38 -2.32 11.18
C TRP A 315 14.15 -1.45 12.18
N LEU A 316 13.44 -0.54 12.85
CA LEU A 316 14.08 0.29 13.87
C LEU A 316 14.63 -0.55 15.03
N LYS A 317 13.85 -1.55 15.50
CA LYS A 317 14.28 -2.49 16.55
C LYS A 317 15.51 -3.28 16.12
N GLU A 318 15.56 -3.73 14.87
CA GLU A 318 16.65 -4.55 14.34
C GLU A 318 17.94 -3.74 14.10
N PHE A 319 17.84 -2.58 13.43
CA PHE A 319 18.98 -1.83 12.93
C PHE A 319 19.38 -0.63 13.81
N TYR A 320 18.44 -0.10 14.61
CA TYR A 320 18.64 1.09 15.45
C TYR A 320 18.04 0.91 16.86
N PRO A 321 18.48 -0.11 17.63
CA PRO A 321 17.85 -0.49 18.90
C PRO A 321 17.75 0.64 19.92
N ASP A 322 18.79 1.47 20.06
CA ASP A 322 18.77 2.61 20.98
C ASP A 322 17.70 3.67 20.62
N LEU A 323 17.46 3.87 19.31
CA LEU A 323 16.41 4.77 18.86
C LEU A 323 15.03 4.11 19.05
N PHE A 324 14.91 2.80 18.87
CA PHE A 324 13.68 2.05 19.16
C PHE A 324 13.27 2.21 20.64
N GLU A 325 14.22 2.11 21.57
CA GLU A 325 13.95 2.34 23.00
C GLU A 325 13.45 3.77 23.27
N ARG A 326 14.06 4.80 22.64
CA ARG A 326 13.57 6.18 22.75
C ARG A 326 12.14 6.32 22.23
N VAL A 327 11.81 5.67 21.11
CA VAL A 327 10.44 5.64 20.56
C VAL A 327 9.49 4.94 21.54
N ARG A 328 9.89 3.80 22.11
CA ARG A 328 9.11 3.07 23.10
C ARG A 328 8.78 3.92 24.33
N ASP A 329 9.74 4.70 24.84
CA ASP A 329 9.50 5.63 25.93
C ASP A 329 8.48 6.73 25.57
N LYS A 330 8.52 7.22 24.29
CA LYS A 330 7.54 8.21 23.80
C LYS A 330 6.17 7.59 23.55
N VAL A 331 6.10 6.31 23.20
CA VAL A 331 4.84 5.56 23.14
C VAL A 331 4.23 5.43 24.53
N ALA A 332 5.04 5.07 25.53
CA ALA A 332 4.58 4.97 26.92
C ALA A 332 4.07 6.30 27.48
N SER A 333 4.63 7.44 27.07
CA SER A 333 4.16 8.79 27.45
C SER A 333 2.91 9.24 26.69
N GLY A 334 2.53 8.55 25.58
CA GLY A 334 1.39 8.90 24.73
C GLY A 334 1.67 10.01 23.69
N ASN A 335 2.91 10.45 23.56
CA ASN A 335 3.31 11.44 22.56
C ASN A 335 3.63 10.82 21.19
N PHE A 336 4.05 9.56 21.15
CA PHE A 336 4.24 8.79 19.92
C PHE A 336 3.17 7.70 19.87
N VAL A 337 2.28 7.76 18.87
CA VAL A 337 1.07 6.92 18.80
C VAL A 337 1.18 5.95 17.63
N PRO A 338 1.40 4.64 17.88
CA PRO A 338 1.25 3.63 16.84
C PRO A 338 -0.19 3.60 16.33
N VAL A 339 -0.36 3.63 15.00
CA VAL A 339 -1.66 3.55 14.30
C VAL A 339 -1.59 2.55 13.15
N GLY A 340 -2.68 2.36 12.41
CA GLY A 340 -2.73 1.61 11.16
C GLY A 340 -3.06 0.14 11.33
N SER A 341 -2.71 -0.46 12.44
CA SER A 341 -3.02 -1.87 12.78
C SER A 341 -2.41 -2.93 11.85
N MET A 342 -1.76 -2.57 10.77
CA MET A 342 -1.24 -3.47 9.72
C MET A 342 0.29 -3.58 9.77
N TRP A 343 0.81 -4.64 9.15
CA TRP A 343 2.25 -4.84 9.01
C TRP A 343 2.90 -3.74 8.16
N VAL A 344 2.28 -3.42 7.01
CA VAL A 344 2.60 -2.25 6.18
C VAL A 344 1.31 -1.51 5.81
N GLU A 345 1.40 -0.30 5.28
CA GLU A 345 0.30 0.36 4.56
C GLU A 345 0.08 -0.37 3.23
N SER A 346 -0.68 -1.47 3.28
CA SER A 346 -0.86 -2.39 2.17
C SER A 346 -1.71 -1.81 1.05
N ASP A 347 -1.47 -2.24 -0.20
CA ASP A 347 -2.55 -2.30 -1.19
C ASP A 347 -3.72 -3.10 -0.60
N THR A 348 -4.94 -2.68 -0.85
CA THR A 348 -6.15 -3.33 -0.30
C THR A 348 -7.04 -3.94 -1.36
N ASN A 349 -6.68 -3.78 -2.63
CA ASN A 349 -7.42 -4.31 -3.78
C ASN A 349 -6.94 -5.71 -4.19
N MET A 350 -5.64 -5.90 -4.36
CA MET A 350 -5.05 -7.12 -4.93
C MET A 350 -4.67 -8.21 -3.93
N PRO A 351 -4.24 -7.93 -2.69
CA PRO A 351 -4.00 -8.97 -1.70
C PRO A 351 -5.25 -9.80 -1.43
N GLY A 352 -5.08 -11.12 -1.29
CA GLY A 352 -6.16 -12.03 -0.94
C GLY A 352 -6.73 -11.78 0.46
N GLY A 353 -7.89 -12.34 0.76
CA GLY A 353 -8.57 -12.15 2.04
C GLY A 353 -7.70 -12.56 3.23
N GLU A 354 -7.09 -13.74 3.17
CA GLU A 354 -6.20 -14.22 4.22
C GLU A 354 -4.96 -13.33 4.37
N ALA A 355 -4.39 -12.83 3.26
CA ALA A 355 -3.24 -11.93 3.32
C ALA A 355 -3.58 -10.61 4.03
N LEU A 356 -4.73 -9.99 3.75
CA LEU A 356 -5.18 -8.81 4.51
C LEU A 356 -5.41 -9.12 5.99
N VAL A 357 -5.98 -10.28 6.33
CA VAL A 357 -6.07 -10.72 7.74
C VAL A 357 -4.68 -10.77 8.37
N ARG A 358 -3.68 -11.34 7.67
CA ARG A 358 -2.31 -11.46 8.18
C ARG A 358 -1.60 -10.12 8.30
N GLN A 359 -1.94 -9.12 7.48
CA GLN A 359 -1.49 -7.74 7.68
C GLN A 359 -1.88 -7.24 9.09
N PHE A 360 -3.16 -7.44 9.49
CA PHE A 360 -3.63 -7.06 10.82
C PHE A 360 -3.07 -7.94 11.93
N VAL A 361 -3.00 -9.25 11.74
CA VAL A 361 -2.44 -10.17 12.74
C VAL A 361 -0.99 -9.83 13.04
N ALA A 362 -0.15 -9.68 12.01
CA ALA A 362 1.26 -9.37 12.18
C ALA A 362 1.46 -7.97 12.78
N GLY A 363 0.71 -6.97 12.30
CA GLY A 363 0.83 -5.59 12.76
C GLY A 363 0.39 -5.41 14.20
N LYS A 364 -0.83 -5.83 14.53
CA LYS A 364 -1.38 -5.67 15.87
C LYS A 364 -0.62 -6.49 16.92
N ARG A 365 -0.19 -7.70 16.59
CA ARG A 365 0.65 -8.48 17.50
C ARG A 365 1.98 -7.79 17.78
N PHE A 366 2.64 -7.28 16.77
CA PHE A 366 3.87 -6.52 16.96
C PHE A 366 3.66 -5.31 17.88
N PHE A 367 2.63 -4.49 17.63
CA PHE A 367 2.35 -3.33 18.46
C PHE A 367 2.00 -3.70 19.90
N LEU A 368 1.25 -4.78 20.10
CA LEU A 368 0.89 -5.25 21.42
C LEU A 368 2.09 -5.85 22.17
N GLU A 369 2.86 -6.71 21.53
CA GLU A 369 3.99 -7.43 22.15
C GLU A 369 5.19 -6.50 22.41
N GLU A 370 5.51 -5.60 21.51
CA GLU A 370 6.69 -4.76 21.58
C GLU A 370 6.45 -3.39 22.23
N LEU A 371 5.24 -2.85 22.08
CA LEU A 371 4.91 -1.49 22.54
C LEU A 371 3.76 -1.45 23.55
N GLY A 372 3.07 -2.56 23.81
CA GLY A 372 1.92 -2.63 24.73
C GLY A 372 0.66 -1.91 24.21
N VAL A 373 0.54 -1.69 22.91
CA VAL A 373 -0.56 -0.92 22.28
C VAL A 373 -1.45 -1.82 21.44
N ASP A 374 -2.74 -1.88 21.74
CA ASP A 374 -3.77 -2.46 20.87
C ASP A 374 -4.37 -1.34 20.00
N THR A 375 -3.84 -1.18 18.78
CA THR A 375 -4.25 -0.15 17.82
C THR A 375 -5.70 -0.34 17.38
N GLN A 376 -6.46 0.74 17.22
CA GLN A 376 -7.88 0.70 16.85
C GLN A 376 -8.20 1.44 15.54
N GLU A 377 -7.25 2.15 15.00
CA GLU A 377 -7.35 2.88 13.75
C GLU A 377 -6.76 2.07 12.60
N VAL A 378 -7.47 1.96 11.49
CA VAL A 378 -6.90 1.64 10.18
C VAL A 378 -6.47 2.96 9.56
N TRP A 379 -5.20 3.08 9.18
CA TRP A 379 -4.58 4.31 8.71
C TRP A 379 -3.86 4.05 7.39
N LEU A 380 -4.54 4.37 6.29
CA LEU A 380 -4.07 4.11 4.93
C LEU A 380 -4.19 5.40 4.09
N PRO A 381 -3.31 6.37 4.29
CA PRO A 381 -3.44 7.69 3.65
C PRO A 381 -3.21 7.63 2.15
N ASP A 382 -2.43 6.68 1.63
CA ASP A 382 -2.00 6.68 0.23
C ASP A 382 -2.30 5.40 -0.56
N SER A 383 -2.98 4.39 -0.01
CA SER A 383 -3.34 3.18 -0.78
C SER A 383 -4.35 3.50 -1.90
N PHE A 384 -4.26 2.74 -3.01
CA PHE A 384 -4.88 3.08 -4.30
C PHE A 384 -6.33 2.60 -4.44
N GLY A 385 -7.19 3.00 -3.52
CA GLY A 385 -8.56 2.56 -3.39
C GLY A 385 -8.70 1.37 -2.45
N TYR A 386 -9.94 1.08 -2.03
CA TYR A 386 -10.20 0.19 -0.91
C TYR A 386 -11.34 -0.77 -1.23
N SER A 387 -11.04 -2.07 -1.10
CA SER A 387 -11.98 -3.14 -1.35
C SER A 387 -13.14 -3.16 -0.35
N ALA A 388 -14.32 -3.49 -0.84
CA ALA A 388 -15.52 -3.66 -0.01
C ALA A 388 -15.46 -4.84 0.98
N GLY A 389 -14.41 -5.67 0.93
CA GLY A 389 -14.13 -6.70 1.94
C GLY A 389 -13.42 -6.17 3.19
N LEU A 390 -12.78 -4.99 3.11
CA LEU A 390 -11.93 -4.47 4.18
C LEU A 390 -12.67 -4.12 5.47
N PRO A 391 -13.89 -3.53 5.49
CA PRO A 391 -14.59 -3.21 6.73
C PRO A 391 -14.77 -4.41 7.67
N GLN A 392 -15.14 -5.58 7.13
CA GLN A 392 -15.29 -6.82 7.90
C GLN A 392 -13.95 -7.29 8.49
N ILE A 393 -12.88 -7.25 7.69
CA ILE A 393 -11.54 -7.66 8.11
C ILE A 393 -11.04 -6.74 9.24
N ALA A 394 -11.16 -5.43 9.05
CA ALA A 394 -10.74 -4.44 10.02
C ALA A 394 -11.50 -4.60 11.35
N ALA A 395 -12.84 -4.69 11.31
CA ALA A 395 -13.66 -4.89 12.49
C ALA A 395 -13.37 -6.24 13.19
N GLY A 396 -13.19 -7.31 12.40
CA GLY A 396 -12.82 -8.63 12.91
C GLY A 396 -11.44 -8.68 13.57
N ALA A 397 -10.55 -7.76 13.22
CA ALA A 397 -9.27 -7.55 13.88
C ALA A 397 -9.33 -6.56 15.06
N GLY A 398 -10.52 -6.05 15.41
CA GLY A 398 -10.74 -5.12 16.51
C GLY A 398 -10.47 -3.66 16.19
N ALA A 399 -10.33 -3.30 14.90
CA ALA A 399 -10.29 -1.90 14.49
C ALA A 399 -11.70 -1.28 14.53
N ARG A 400 -11.78 -0.01 14.90
CA ARG A 400 -13.03 0.74 15.07
C ARG A 400 -13.17 1.87 14.08
N TRP A 401 -12.05 2.39 13.58
CA TRP A 401 -12.00 3.60 12.77
C TRP A 401 -11.12 3.40 11.55
N PHE A 402 -11.47 4.11 10.48
CA PHE A 402 -10.73 4.10 9.23
C PHE A 402 -10.42 5.53 8.78
N LEU A 403 -9.18 5.76 8.36
CA LEU A 403 -8.71 7.04 7.82
C LEU A 403 -8.04 6.87 6.47
N THR A 404 -8.47 7.68 5.53
CA THR A 404 -7.78 7.95 4.25
C THR A 404 -8.28 9.27 3.66
N GLN A 405 -7.55 9.84 2.71
CA GLN A 405 -8.03 10.91 1.84
C GLN A 405 -7.69 10.64 0.36
N LYS A 406 -7.11 9.47 0.03
CA LYS A 406 -6.58 9.19 -1.32
C LYS A 406 -7.64 9.33 -2.42
N THR A 407 -8.91 9.04 -2.16
CA THR A 407 -10.00 9.23 -3.13
C THR A 407 -10.31 10.69 -3.46
N SER A 408 -9.69 11.67 -2.77
CA SER A 408 -9.70 13.08 -3.22
C SER A 408 -8.96 13.30 -4.54
N TRP A 409 -8.12 12.34 -4.94
CA TRP A 409 -7.40 12.33 -6.22
C TRP A 409 -8.25 11.85 -7.40
N ASN A 410 -9.51 11.47 -7.19
CA ASN A 410 -10.42 11.09 -8.27
C ASN A 410 -10.49 12.16 -9.35
N GLU A 411 -10.49 11.75 -10.62
CA GLU A 411 -10.47 12.64 -11.78
C GLU A 411 -11.84 13.25 -12.09
N THR A 412 -12.91 12.47 -11.90
CA THR A 412 -14.26 12.81 -12.36
C THR A 412 -15.23 13.03 -11.19
N ASN A 413 -15.21 12.15 -10.20
CA ASN A 413 -16.18 12.14 -9.12
C ASN A 413 -15.53 12.59 -7.80
N VAL A 414 -16.24 13.41 -7.05
CA VAL A 414 -15.84 13.87 -5.72
C VAL A 414 -16.60 13.07 -4.68
N MET A 415 -15.87 12.53 -3.68
CA MET A 415 -16.49 11.84 -2.56
C MET A 415 -17.44 12.79 -1.81
N PRO A 416 -18.71 12.39 -1.61
CA PRO A 416 -19.72 13.30 -1.06
C PRO A 416 -19.61 13.51 0.45
N HIS A 417 -18.77 12.73 1.14
CA HIS A 417 -18.66 12.70 2.60
C HIS A 417 -17.21 12.72 3.05
N HIS A 418 -16.95 13.42 4.18
CA HIS A 418 -15.69 13.39 4.89
C HIS A 418 -15.79 12.57 6.19
N THR A 419 -16.98 12.57 6.83
CA THR A 419 -17.24 11.77 8.04
C THR A 419 -18.48 10.91 7.81
N PHE A 420 -18.30 9.59 7.75
CA PHE A 420 -19.36 8.67 7.36
C PHE A 420 -19.13 7.26 7.96
N ARG A 421 -20.08 6.34 7.78
CA ARG A 421 -19.86 4.91 8.00
C ARG A 421 -19.63 4.22 6.66
N TRP A 422 -18.51 3.51 6.58
CA TRP A 422 -18.21 2.69 5.43
C TRP A 422 -18.69 1.27 5.65
N GLU A 423 -19.57 0.78 4.75
CA GLU A 423 -20.20 -0.53 4.82
C GLU A 423 -19.62 -1.50 3.82
N GLY A 424 -19.14 -2.66 4.31
CA GLY A 424 -18.62 -3.76 3.52
C GLY A 424 -19.71 -4.65 2.92
N ILE A 425 -19.26 -5.66 2.13
CA ILE A 425 -20.15 -6.61 1.42
C ILE A 425 -21.02 -7.47 2.37
N ASP A 426 -20.57 -7.69 3.60
CA ASP A 426 -21.29 -8.46 4.63
C ASP A 426 -22.22 -7.59 5.50
N GLY A 427 -22.24 -6.27 5.27
CA GLY A 427 -22.99 -5.29 6.05
C GLY A 427 -22.27 -4.76 7.29
N THR A 428 -21.01 -5.14 7.52
CA THR A 428 -20.20 -4.56 8.59
C THR A 428 -19.87 -3.10 8.27
N GLN A 429 -20.06 -2.22 9.26
CA GLN A 429 -19.81 -0.78 9.14
C GLN A 429 -18.65 -0.36 10.03
N ILE A 430 -17.76 0.48 9.50
CA ILE A 430 -16.67 1.11 10.24
C ILE A 430 -16.80 2.64 10.16
N PHE A 431 -16.59 3.36 11.27
CA PHE A 431 -16.61 4.81 11.28
C PHE A 431 -15.38 5.34 10.56
N THR A 432 -15.60 6.19 9.56
CA THR A 432 -14.59 6.62 8.60
C THR A 432 -14.46 8.13 8.58
N HIS A 433 -13.23 8.60 8.47
CA HIS A 433 -12.95 10.02 8.26
C HIS A 433 -11.95 10.22 7.11
N PHE A 434 -12.34 11.08 6.16
CA PHE A 434 -11.47 11.59 5.11
C PHE A 434 -11.06 13.02 5.48
N PRO A 435 -9.78 13.25 5.82
CA PRO A 435 -9.27 14.59 6.08
C PRO A 435 -9.61 15.57 4.96
N PRO A 436 -10.43 16.61 5.20
CA PRO A 436 -10.88 17.52 4.13
C PRO A 436 -9.78 18.47 3.65
N VAL A 437 -8.59 18.35 4.19
CA VAL A 437 -7.38 19.04 3.70
C VAL A 437 -6.84 18.42 2.41
N ASP A 438 -7.31 17.20 2.03
CA ASP A 438 -6.91 16.44 0.83
C ASP A 438 -5.41 16.14 0.73
N THR A 439 -4.74 16.10 1.85
CA THR A 439 -3.32 15.72 1.94
C THR A 439 -3.02 15.09 3.30
N TYR A 440 -2.05 14.20 3.33
CA TYR A 440 -1.42 13.70 4.56
C TYR A 440 -0.14 14.49 4.90
N ASN A 441 0.27 15.43 4.05
CA ASN A 441 1.50 16.22 4.14
C ASN A 441 1.24 17.70 4.46
N SER A 442 0.18 18.02 5.23
CA SER A 442 -0.12 19.40 5.58
C SER A 442 1.06 20.05 6.33
N ASP A 443 1.32 21.30 6.03
CA ASP A 443 2.26 22.15 6.79
C ASP A 443 1.56 22.98 7.88
N LEU A 444 0.23 22.80 8.07
CA LEU A 444 -0.66 23.64 8.89
C LEU A 444 -0.66 25.11 8.47
N GLY A 445 -0.28 25.39 7.25
CA GLY A 445 -0.38 26.70 6.65
C GLY A 445 -1.85 27.15 6.46
N ALA A 446 -2.04 28.46 6.32
CA ALA A 446 -3.38 29.01 6.21
C ALA A 446 -4.18 28.46 5.00
N ALA A 447 -3.53 28.12 3.90
CA ALA A 447 -4.17 27.54 2.73
C ALA A 447 -4.78 26.17 3.02
N ASP A 448 -4.06 25.30 3.71
CA ASP A 448 -4.52 23.98 4.09
C ASP A 448 -5.64 24.04 5.13
N LEU A 449 -5.48 24.88 6.15
CA LEU A 449 -6.52 25.10 7.16
C LEU A 449 -7.81 25.62 6.55
N ALA A 450 -7.71 26.61 5.65
CA ALA A 450 -8.88 27.16 4.94
C ALA A 450 -9.50 26.12 3.98
N ARG A 451 -8.71 25.25 3.35
CA ARG A 451 -9.21 24.15 2.53
C ARG A 451 -10.00 23.16 3.39
N ALA A 452 -9.44 22.73 4.52
CA ALA A 452 -10.09 21.81 5.44
C ALA A 452 -11.49 22.30 5.88
N GLU A 453 -11.63 23.59 6.18
CA GLU A 453 -12.93 24.19 6.52
C GLU A 453 -13.87 24.28 5.31
N ARG A 454 -13.37 24.77 4.17
CA ARG A 454 -14.21 24.98 2.97
C ARG A 454 -14.74 23.67 2.39
N GLN A 455 -13.93 22.61 2.38
CA GLN A 455 -14.29 21.35 1.75
C GLN A 455 -15.11 20.42 2.64
N TYR A 456 -15.03 20.57 3.98
CA TYR A 456 -15.76 19.68 4.88
C TYR A 456 -17.24 19.60 4.49
N ALA A 457 -17.71 18.37 4.20
CA ALA A 457 -19.04 18.16 3.59
C ALA A 457 -20.17 18.25 4.61
N GLU A 458 -19.97 17.78 5.85
CA GLU A 458 -20.99 17.66 6.89
C GLU A 458 -21.22 18.94 7.69
N LYS A 459 -21.06 20.13 7.05
CA LYS A 459 -21.25 21.43 7.68
C LYS A 459 -22.63 21.57 8.35
N GLY A 460 -22.64 22.13 9.53
CA GLY A 460 -23.86 22.37 10.31
C GLY A 460 -24.27 21.16 11.19
N ILE A 461 -23.62 20.00 11.02
CA ILE A 461 -23.77 18.82 11.87
C ILE A 461 -22.43 18.52 12.54
N GLY A 462 -21.41 18.16 11.75
CA GLY A 462 -20.04 18.05 12.23
C GLY A 462 -19.33 19.40 12.24
N THR A 463 -18.51 19.66 13.24
CA THR A 463 -17.76 20.91 13.41
C THR A 463 -16.27 20.72 13.50
N MET A 464 -15.78 19.48 13.29
CA MET A 464 -14.37 19.14 13.42
C MET A 464 -13.85 18.24 12.31
N SER A 465 -12.55 18.33 12.04
CA SER A 465 -11.81 17.40 11.20
C SER A 465 -10.43 17.08 11.77
N LEU A 466 -9.86 15.94 11.36
CA LEU A 466 -8.46 15.62 11.59
C LEU A 466 -7.63 16.14 10.43
N VAL A 467 -6.48 16.76 10.73
CA VAL A 467 -5.48 17.16 9.74
C VAL A 467 -4.15 16.51 10.10
N PRO A 468 -3.68 15.54 9.31
CA PRO A 468 -2.32 15.01 9.44
C PRO A 468 -1.33 16.09 8.96
N PHE A 469 -0.25 16.33 9.71
CA PHE A 469 0.74 17.31 9.30
C PHE A 469 2.17 16.80 9.47
N GLY A 470 3.01 17.15 8.53
CA GLY A 470 4.39 16.70 8.45
C GLY A 470 4.76 16.25 7.04
N HIS A 471 6.03 16.33 6.67
CA HIS A 471 6.49 15.87 5.37
C HIS A 471 6.47 14.35 5.28
N GLY A 472 5.96 13.82 4.16
CA GLY A 472 5.77 12.40 3.89
C GLY A 472 6.33 11.94 2.55
N ASP A 473 5.88 10.79 2.11
CA ASP A 473 6.41 9.93 1.06
C ASP A 473 7.82 9.42 1.45
N GLY A 474 8.84 10.23 1.39
CA GLY A 474 10.18 9.91 1.86
C GLY A 474 10.41 10.12 3.35
N GLY A 475 9.39 10.46 4.11
CA GLY A 475 9.52 10.82 5.51
C GLY A 475 9.91 12.28 5.73
N GLY A 476 10.61 12.57 6.85
CA GLY A 476 10.93 13.91 7.33
C GLY A 476 10.04 14.29 8.51
N GLY A 477 8.75 14.12 8.37
CA GLY A 477 7.75 14.38 9.42
C GLY A 477 7.54 15.86 9.72
N PRO A 478 6.96 16.17 10.88
CA PRO A 478 6.73 17.54 11.33
C PRO A 478 8.02 18.31 11.57
N THR A 479 7.92 19.63 11.42
CA THR A 479 9.01 20.56 11.70
C THR A 479 8.63 21.51 12.85
N ARG A 480 9.61 22.23 13.40
CA ARG A 480 9.37 23.25 14.41
C ARG A 480 8.53 24.42 13.88
N GLU A 481 8.59 24.70 12.57
CA GLU A 481 7.83 25.73 11.89
C GLU A 481 6.33 25.35 11.86
N MET A 482 6.00 24.07 11.61
CA MET A 482 4.63 23.57 11.67
C MET A 482 4.04 23.65 13.08
N LEU A 483 4.83 23.34 14.12
CA LEU A 483 4.40 23.52 15.51
C LEU A 483 4.17 24.99 15.85
N ALA A 484 5.01 25.90 15.34
CA ALA A 484 4.82 27.33 15.49
C ALA A 484 3.57 27.84 14.76
N ALA A 485 3.21 27.25 13.61
CA ALA A 485 1.96 27.52 12.90
C ALA A 485 0.73 27.06 13.72
N ALA A 486 0.79 25.86 14.30
CA ALA A 486 -0.26 25.32 15.17
C ALA A 486 -0.49 26.21 16.41
N GLU A 487 0.59 26.74 17.03
CA GLU A 487 0.49 27.63 18.17
C GLU A 487 -0.25 28.93 17.80
N ARG A 488 0.10 29.54 16.66
CA ARG A 488 -0.49 30.82 16.19
C ARG A 488 -1.94 30.68 15.76
N THR A 489 -2.32 29.51 15.25
CA THR A 489 -3.69 29.22 14.78
C THR A 489 -4.56 28.51 15.83
N ARG A 490 -4.07 28.35 17.06
CA ARG A 490 -4.83 27.75 18.18
C ARG A 490 -6.18 28.44 18.37
N SER A 491 -6.21 29.77 18.25
CA SER A 491 -7.43 30.58 18.29
C SER A 491 -7.17 31.89 17.57
N LEU A 492 -7.28 31.89 16.24
CA LEU A 492 -6.99 33.06 15.39
C LEU A 492 -8.22 33.43 14.57
N GLU A 493 -8.73 34.68 14.72
CA GLU A 493 -9.87 35.18 13.95
C GLU A 493 -9.63 35.09 12.44
N GLY A 494 -10.53 34.41 11.75
CA GLY A 494 -10.48 34.19 10.30
C GLY A 494 -9.81 32.85 9.90
N SER A 495 -9.37 32.06 10.87
CA SER A 495 -8.82 30.70 10.69
C SER A 495 -9.64 29.68 11.46
N PRO A 496 -9.68 28.41 11.06
CA PRO A 496 -10.07 27.31 11.93
C PRO A 496 -9.27 27.31 13.23
N ALA A 497 -9.88 26.82 14.30
CA ALA A 497 -9.22 26.68 15.59
C ALA A 497 -8.41 25.37 15.63
N VAL A 498 -7.09 25.44 15.72
CA VAL A 498 -6.19 24.28 15.67
C VAL A 498 -5.82 23.81 17.08
N SER A 499 -5.90 22.51 17.31
CA SER A 499 -5.40 21.87 18.54
C SER A 499 -4.55 20.66 18.21
N LEU A 500 -3.37 20.55 18.82
CA LEU A 500 -2.58 19.30 18.76
C LEU A 500 -3.36 18.20 19.46
N SER A 501 -3.47 17.02 18.83
CA SER A 501 -4.36 15.97 19.26
C SER A 501 -3.82 14.59 18.90
N SER A 502 -4.49 13.53 19.36
CA SER A 502 -4.25 12.17 18.90
C SER A 502 -5.39 11.66 18.03
N PRO A 503 -5.16 10.67 17.14
CA PRO A 503 -6.20 10.04 16.33
C PRO A 503 -7.37 9.54 17.18
N HIS A 504 -7.07 8.85 18.27
CA HIS A 504 -8.07 8.32 19.20
C HIS A 504 -8.97 9.41 19.81
N ARG A 505 -8.40 10.55 20.21
CA ARG A 505 -9.19 11.68 20.75
C ARG A 505 -10.10 12.27 19.69
N PHE A 506 -9.60 12.42 18.47
CA PHE A 506 -10.40 12.91 17.35
C PHE A 506 -11.56 11.96 17.05
N PHE A 507 -11.29 10.69 16.80
CA PHE A 507 -12.34 9.73 16.41
C PHE A 507 -13.42 9.59 17.50
N LYS A 508 -13.04 9.53 18.77
CA LYS A 508 -14.03 9.53 19.86
C LYS A 508 -14.90 10.77 19.91
N ALA A 509 -14.31 11.95 19.69
CA ALA A 509 -15.03 13.21 19.68
C ALA A 509 -15.96 13.32 18.46
N ALA A 510 -15.46 12.93 17.27
CA ALA A 510 -16.24 12.95 16.03
C ALA A 510 -17.42 11.96 16.07
N GLU A 511 -17.21 10.75 16.59
CA GLU A 511 -18.27 9.74 16.74
C GLU A 511 -19.34 10.19 17.75
N ALA A 512 -18.94 10.88 18.82
CA ALA A 512 -19.87 11.45 19.80
C ALA A 512 -20.65 12.64 19.27
N GLU A 513 -20.01 13.51 18.45
CA GLU A 513 -20.67 14.66 17.83
C GLU A 513 -21.61 14.22 16.71
N TYR A 514 -21.24 13.19 15.93
CA TYR A 514 -22.03 12.71 14.78
C TYR A 514 -22.33 11.21 14.89
N PRO A 515 -23.25 10.78 15.78
CA PRO A 515 -23.52 9.36 16.04
C PRO A 515 -24.20 8.62 14.88
N HIS A 516 -24.89 9.35 13.99
CA HIS A 516 -25.62 8.81 12.86
C HIS A 516 -25.18 9.44 11.53
N PRO A 517 -23.91 9.26 11.13
CA PRO A 517 -23.42 9.78 9.86
C PRO A 517 -23.99 8.98 8.67
N PRO A 518 -23.94 9.52 7.45
CA PRO A 518 -24.35 8.79 6.25
C PRO A 518 -23.55 7.50 6.07
N VAL A 519 -24.08 6.55 5.29
CA VAL A 519 -23.44 5.28 4.98
C VAL A 519 -23.02 5.28 3.52
N TRP A 520 -21.73 5.00 3.29
CA TRP A 520 -21.22 4.63 1.97
C TRP A 520 -21.07 3.11 1.91
N SER A 521 -21.78 2.45 1.00
CA SER A 521 -21.76 0.99 0.84
C SER A 521 -20.94 0.57 -0.37
N GLY A 522 -20.09 -0.43 -0.21
CA GLY A 522 -19.28 -1.01 -1.28
C GLY A 522 -17.84 -0.50 -1.32
N GLU A 523 -17.20 -0.63 -2.48
CA GLU A 523 -15.80 -0.23 -2.66
C GLU A 523 -15.60 1.30 -2.65
N LEU A 524 -14.43 1.73 -2.17
CA LEU A 524 -13.93 3.08 -2.33
C LEU A 524 -12.96 3.07 -3.52
N TYR A 525 -13.52 3.25 -4.71
CA TYR A 525 -12.78 3.16 -5.97
C TYR A 525 -11.97 4.44 -6.22
N LEU A 526 -10.67 4.28 -6.55
CA LEU A 526 -9.81 5.38 -6.97
C LEU A 526 -9.76 5.46 -8.50
N GLU A 527 -10.16 6.61 -9.04
CA GLU A 527 -10.27 6.82 -10.48
C GLU A 527 -8.94 7.13 -11.18
N PHE A 528 -7.86 7.30 -10.44
CA PHE A 528 -6.60 7.85 -10.95
C PHE A 528 -5.44 6.83 -10.95
N HIS A 529 -5.66 5.57 -10.57
CA HIS A 529 -4.59 4.56 -10.47
C HIS A 529 -5.01 3.19 -11.03
N ARG A 530 -5.68 3.17 -12.18
CA ARG A 530 -6.22 1.97 -12.83
C ARG A 530 -5.14 1.06 -13.41
N GLY A 531 -3.98 1.62 -13.79
CA GLY A 531 -2.83 0.87 -14.29
C GLY A 531 -2.17 -0.01 -13.23
N ALA A 532 -2.33 0.37 -11.95
CA ALA A 532 -1.84 -0.37 -10.79
C ALA A 532 -2.34 -1.82 -10.73
N TYR A 533 -3.47 -2.14 -11.36
CA TYR A 533 -3.99 -3.51 -11.42
C TYR A 533 -3.24 -4.42 -12.39
N THR A 534 -2.38 -3.86 -13.27
CA THR A 534 -1.70 -4.63 -14.34
C THR A 534 -0.18 -4.44 -14.35
N SER A 535 0.35 -3.26 -14.01
CA SER A 535 1.79 -2.96 -14.04
C SER A 535 2.62 -3.96 -13.23
N GLN A 536 3.77 -4.39 -13.74
CA GLN A 536 4.69 -5.35 -13.10
C GLN A 536 4.04 -6.73 -12.87
N ALA A 537 3.64 -7.39 -13.94
CA ALA A 537 2.92 -8.66 -13.91
C ALA A 537 3.66 -9.80 -13.16
N ARG A 538 5.02 -9.81 -13.15
CA ARG A 538 5.79 -10.80 -12.39
C ARG A 538 5.66 -10.61 -10.88
N THR A 539 5.64 -9.38 -10.40
CA THR A 539 5.38 -9.04 -8.99
C THR A 539 3.96 -9.52 -8.58
N LYS A 540 2.96 -9.25 -9.41
CA LYS A 540 1.56 -9.69 -9.18
C LYS A 540 1.41 -11.19 -9.16
N ARG A 541 2.03 -11.88 -10.13
CA ARG A 541 2.07 -13.34 -10.16
C ARG A 541 2.81 -13.93 -8.95
N GLY A 542 3.92 -13.29 -8.54
CA GLY A 542 4.68 -13.65 -7.35
C GLY A 542 3.80 -13.59 -6.09
N ASN A 543 3.02 -12.51 -5.92
CA ASN A 543 2.06 -12.37 -4.83
C ASN A 543 1.01 -13.48 -4.86
N ARG A 544 0.29 -13.65 -5.98
CA ARG A 544 -0.78 -14.65 -6.13
C ARG A 544 -0.27 -16.06 -5.81
N ARG A 545 0.87 -16.44 -6.37
CA ARG A 545 1.48 -17.75 -6.11
C ARG A 545 1.89 -17.93 -4.64
N SER A 546 2.50 -16.90 -4.03
CA SER A 546 2.96 -16.98 -2.63
C SER A 546 1.80 -17.11 -1.65
N GLU A 547 0.70 -16.40 -1.84
CA GLU A 547 -0.52 -16.54 -1.03
C GLU A 547 -1.07 -17.97 -1.07
N HIS A 548 -1.12 -18.59 -2.25
CA HIS A 548 -1.60 -19.95 -2.41
C HIS A 548 -0.61 -20.99 -1.87
N LEU A 549 0.70 -20.78 -2.01
CA LEU A 549 1.72 -21.64 -1.41
C LEU A 549 1.72 -21.57 0.12
N LEU A 550 1.52 -20.38 0.70
CA LEU A 550 1.39 -20.19 2.16
C LEU A 550 0.19 -20.96 2.70
N ARG A 551 -0.97 -20.82 2.05
CA ARG A 551 -2.17 -21.61 2.36
C ARG A 551 -1.89 -23.12 2.32
N GLU A 552 -1.23 -23.61 1.26
CA GLU A 552 -0.90 -25.00 1.08
C GLU A 552 0.11 -25.50 2.12
N ALA A 553 1.15 -24.72 2.39
CA ALA A 553 2.18 -25.05 3.37
C ALA A 553 1.62 -25.15 4.80
N GLU A 554 0.79 -24.17 5.20
CA GLU A 554 0.12 -24.21 6.51
C GLU A 554 -0.79 -25.43 6.64
N LEU A 555 -1.59 -25.73 5.62
CA LEU A 555 -2.48 -26.90 5.60
C LEU A 555 -1.70 -28.21 5.80
N TRP A 556 -0.66 -28.44 4.99
CA TRP A 556 0.08 -29.71 5.06
C TRP A 556 0.96 -29.79 6.30
N ALA A 557 1.54 -28.68 6.76
CA ALA A 557 2.30 -28.63 8.01
C ALA A 557 1.39 -28.92 9.22
N ALA A 558 0.22 -28.27 9.33
CA ALA A 558 -0.75 -28.53 10.38
C ALA A 558 -1.24 -29.99 10.36
N THR A 559 -1.53 -30.53 9.17
CA THR A 559 -1.96 -31.92 9.00
C THR A 559 -0.85 -32.89 9.44
N ALA A 560 0.40 -32.65 9.07
CA ALA A 560 1.54 -33.48 9.44
C ALA A 560 1.84 -33.41 10.95
N THR A 561 1.73 -32.21 11.55
CA THR A 561 1.90 -32.07 13.01
C THR A 561 0.82 -32.84 13.77
N VAL A 562 -0.46 -32.71 13.37
CA VAL A 562 -1.56 -33.37 14.06
C VAL A 562 -1.53 -34.90 13.90
N ARG A 563 -1.16 -35.42 12.73
CA ARG A 563 -1.26 -36.85 12.40
C ARG A 563 0.03 -37.62 12.52
N ALA A 564 1.15 -37.00 12.22
CA ALA A 564 2.48 -37.64 12.23
C ALA A 564 3.39 -37.16 13.36
N GLY A 565 2.95 -36.18 14.18
CA GLY A 565 3.68 -35.67 15.33
C GLY A 565 4.97 -34.91 14.97
N VAL A 566 5.10 -34.42 13.75
CA VAL A 566 6.25 -33.59 13.35
C VAL A 566 6.08 -32.16 13.85
N ASP A 567 7.19 -31.46 14.07
CA ASP A 567 7.18 -30.07 14.52
C ASP A 567 6.54 -29.14 13.47
N TYR A 568 5.71 -28.21 13.93
CA TYR A 568 5.14 -27.18 13.08
C TYR A 568 6.18 -26.09 12.81
N PRO A 569 6.48 -25.74 11.54
CA PRO A 569 7.55 -24.81 11.20
C PRO A 569 7.09 -23.34 11.36
N ALA A 570 6.63 -22.96 12.55
CA ALA A 570 6.02 -21.65 12.82
C ALA A 570 6.92 -20.48 12.43
N GLY A 571 8.23 -20.54 12.78
CA GLY A 571 9.18 -19.47 12.45
C GLY A 571 9.34 -19.27 10.95
N ALA A 572 9.55 -20.34 10.17
CA ALA A 572 9.72 -20.25 8.72
C ALA A 572 8.43 -19.75 8.02
N LEU A 573 7.26 -20.16 8.50
CA LEU A 573 5.98 -19.67 7.98
C LEU A 573 5.77 -18.18 8.31
N GLN A 574 6.14 -17.75 9.53
CA GLN A 574 6.07 -16.34 9.92
C GLN A 574 7.00 -15.46 9.08
N ASP A 575 8.23 -15.90 8.83
CA ASP A 575 9.20 -15.18 7.99
C ASP A 575 8.70 -15.07 6.54
N ALA A 576 8.13 -16.17 6.01
CA ALA A 576 7.53 -16.19 4.69
C ALA A 576 6.33 -15.21 4.61
N TRP A 577 5.42 -15.23 5.60
CA TRP A 577 4.32 -14.27 5.70
C TRP A 577 4.84 -12.84 5.74
N ARG A 578 5.73 -12.48 6.67
CA ARG A 578 6.26 -11.11 6.79
C ARG A 578 6.90 -10.62 5.49
N THR A 579 7.61 -11.51 4.79
CA THR A 579 8.19 -11.17 3.48
C THR A 579 7.11 -10.87 2.45
N VAL A 580 6.08 -11.71 2.33
CA VAL A 580 4.97 -11.49 1.39
C VAL A 580 4.18 -10.24 1.76
N LEU A 581 3.88 -10.03 3.04
CA LEU A 581 3.15 -8.85 3.53
C LEU A 581 3.89 -7.55 3.22
N LEU A 582 5.22 -7.52 3.33
CA LEU A 582 6.03 -6.37 2.91
C LEU A 582 5.88 -6.10 1.40
N GLN A 583 5.91 -7.15 0.56
CA GLN A 583 5.75 -6.99 -0.89
C GLN A 583 4.33 -6.55 -1.30
N GLN A 584 3.35 -6.59 -0.39
CA GLN A 584 1.99 -6.07 -0.60
C GLN A 584 1.86 -4.58 -0.32
N PHE A 585 2.96 -3.91 0.05
CA PHE A 585 2.99 -2.45 0.18
C PHE A 585 2.44 -1.78 -1.08
N HIS A 586 1.71 -0.64 -0.90
CA HIS A 586 0.88 -0.05 -1.96
C HIS A 586 1.64 0.53 -3.17
N ASP A 587 2.97 0.61 -3.14
CA ASP A 587 3.80 0.91 -4.32
C ASP A 587 4.60 -0.29 -4.82
N ILE A 588 4.69 -1.41 -4.08
CA ILE A 588 5.38 -2.61 -4.56
C ILE A 588 4.43 -3.47 -5.40
N LEU A 589 3.35 -3.99 -4.80
CA LEU A 589 2.40 -4.86 -5.49
C LEU A 589 1.71 -4.17 -6.68
N PRO A 590 1.29 -2.89 -6.60
CA PRO A 590 0.76 -2.15 -7.73
C PRO A 590 1.70 -1.97 -8.92
N GLY A 591 3.00 -2.09 -8.72
CA GLY A 591 3.97 -1.97 -9.79
C GLY A 591 4.42 -0.54 -10.07
N THR A 592 4.38 0.32 -9.07
CA THR A 592 4.59 1.77 -9.16
C THR A 592 5.93 2.23 -8.59
N SER A 593 6.83 1.29 -8.29
CA SER A 593 8.18 1.54 -7.81
C SER A 593 9.24 1.46 -8.92
N ILE A 594 10.47 1.86 -8.58
CA ILE A 594 11.64 1.77 -9.47
C ILE A 594 12.03 0.32 -9.78
N ALA A 595 12.79 0.13 -10.86
CA ALA A 595 13.25 -1.19 -11.32
C ALA A 595 13.95 -2.00 -10.22
N TRP A 596 14.78 -1.35 -9.39
CA TRP A 596 15.46 -2.03 -8.28
C TRP A 596 14.50 -2.70 -7.31
N VAL A 597 13.41 -2.02 -6.94
CA VAL A 597 12.38 -2.56 -6.03
C VAL A 597 11.72 -3.82 -6.60
N HIS A 598 11.34 -3.81 -7.88
CA HIS A 598 10.70 -4.97 -8.51
C HIS A 598 11.66 -6.15 -8.67
N GLN A 599 12.93 -5.89 -8.97
CA GLN A 599 13.96 -6.93 -8.97
C GLN A 599 14.13 -7.58 -7.57
N GLU A 600 14.06 -6.79 -6.51
CA GLU A 600 14.10 -7.32 -5.13
C GLU A 600 12.83 -8.10 -4.81
N ALA A 601 11.66 -7.61 -5.19
CA ALA A 601 10.39 -8.30 -5.00
C ALA A 601 10.37 -9.68 -5.69
N GLU A 602 10.82 -9.76 -6.95
CA GLU A 602 10.92 -11.03 -7.68
C GLU A 602 11.86 -12.02 -6.96
N ARG A 603 13.04 -11.57 -6.47
CA ARG A 603 13.96 -12.42 -5.68
C ARG A 603 13.33 -12.87 -4.35
N ASN A 604 12.61 -11.97 -3.68
CA ASN A 604 11.94 -12.28 -2.42
C ASN A 604 10.84 -13.34 -2.61
N TYR A 605 9.99 -13.19 -3.63
CA TYR A 605 8.99 -14.21 -3.96
C TYR A 605 9.60 -15.56 -4.34
N ALA A 606 10.72 -15.56 -5.05
CA ALA A 606 11.43 -16.81 -5.39
C ALA A 606 11.95 -17.54 -4.13
N ARG A 607 12.55 -16.80 -3.19
CA ARG A 607 13.03 -17.39 -1.90
C ARG A 607 11.89 -17.91 -1.04
N VAL A 608 10.78 -17.14 -0.96
CA VAL A 608 9.57 -17.57 -0.26
C VAL A 608 9.00 -18.84 -0.87
N ALA A 609 8.90 -18.91 -2.20
CA ALA A 609 8.42 -20.10 -2.88
C ALA A 609 9.30 -21.32 -2.59
N GLU A 610 10.63 -21.18 -2.63
CA GLU A 610 11.56 -22.27 -2.31
C GLU A 610 11.38 -22.77 -0.86
N SER A 611 11.29 -21.88 0.11
CA SER A 611 11.06 -22.23 1.52
C SER A 611 9.73 -22.96 1.72
N LEU A 612 8.65 -22.46 1.11
CA LEU A 612 7.32 -23.06 1.24
C LEU A 612 7.21 -24.42 0.54
N GLU A 613 7.85 -24.59 -0.64
CA GLU A 613 7.93 -25.90 -1.31
C GLU A 613 8.68 -26.94 -0.44
N GLN A 614 9.74 -26.54 0.28
CA GLN A 614 10.44 -27.40 1.22
C GLN A 614 9.55 -27.82 2.41
N ILE A 615 8.75 -26.90 2.95
CA ILE A 615 7.78 -27.19 4.01
C ILE A 615 6.73 -28.19 3.53
N ILE A 616 6.16 -27.95 2.32
CA ILE A 616 5.17 -28.83 1.71
C ILE A 616 5.75 -30.24 1.48
N ASP A 617 6.93 -30.33 0.89
CA ASP A 617 7.62 -31.61 0.63
C ASP A 617 7.93 -32.38 1.92
N THR A 618 8.37 -31.69 2.96
CA THR A 618 8.68 -32.31 4.27
C THR A 618 7.39 -32.84 4.91
N SER A 619 6.33 -32.05 4.90
CA SER A 619 5.02 -32.43 5.43
C SER A 619 4.41 -33.61 4.66
N ALA A 620 4.48 -33.55 3.32
CA ALA A 620 4.00 -34.65 2.48
C ALA A 620 4.73 -35.97 2.74
N ARG A 621 6.06 -35.94 2.90
CA ARG A 621 6.85 -37.13 3.24
C ARG A 621 6.52 -37.70 4.62
N ALA A 622 6.22 -36.84 5.59
CA ALA A 622 5.80 -37.30 6.90
C ALA A 622 4.41 -37.97 6.86
N LEU A 623 3.51 -37.47 6.04
CA LEU A 623 2.15 -38.02 5.88
C LEU A 623 2.10 -39.31 5.04
N LEU A 624 2.90 -39.39 3.99
CA LEU A 624 2.81 -40.44 2.97
C LEU A 624 3.85 -41.52 3.09
N GLY A 625 4.87 -41.30 3.91
CA GLY A 625 6.04 -42.22 4.02
C GLY A 625 6.94 -42.21 2.78
N ARG A 626 7.91 -43.13 2.71
CA ARG A 626 8.83 -43.30 1.57
C ARG A 626 8.32 -44.39 0.65
N GLY A 627 7.96 -44.05 -0.57
CA GLY A 627 7.48 -45.00 -1.61
C GLY A 627 7.59 -44.38 -2.99
N ASP A 628 7.33 -45.17 -4.02
CA ASP A 628 7.41 -44.74 -5.42
C ASP A 628 6.01 -44.49 -6.07
N ARG A 629 4.96 -44.76 -5.33
CA ARG A 629 3.59 -44.53 -5.81
C ARG A 629 3.31 -43.04 -5.98
N LYS A 630 2.67 -42.64 -7.08
CA LYS A 630 2.18 -41.28 -7.26
C LYS A 630 0.93 -41.09 -6.41
N VAL A 631 0.94 -40.08 -5.54
CA VAL A 631 -0.20 -39.62 -4.75
C VAL A 631 -0.50 -38.18 -5.15
N LEU A 632 -1.75 -37.86 -5.30
CA LEU A 632 -2.25 -36.51 -5.60
C LEU A 632 -2.73 -35.86 -4.32
N LEU A 633 -2.21 -34.67 -4.01
CA LEU A 633 -2.64 -33.81 -2.90
C LEU A 633 -3.48 -32.67 -3.45
N ASN A 634 -4.60 -32.38 -2.79
CA ASN A 634 -5.55 -31.32 -3.12
C ASN A 634 -5.66 -30.32 -1.97
N ALA A 635 -5.04 -29.15 -2.12
CA ALA A 635 -5.15 -28.07 -1.15
C ALA A 635 -6.34 -27.14 -1.36
N ALA A 636 -7.14 -27.36 -2.44
CA ALA A 636 -8.33 -26.58 -2.69
C ALA A 636 -9.49 -26.93 -1.73
N PRO A 637 -10.41 -25.98 -1.47
CA PRO A 637 -11.55 -26.20 -0.57
C PRO A 637 -12.69 -27.04 -1.22
N SER A 638 -12.47 -27.51 -2.43
CA SER A 638 -13.41 -28.38 -3.16
C SER A 638 -12.70 -29.61 -3.73
N ALA A 639 -13.40 -30.69 -3.94
CA ALA A 639 -12.85 -31.88 -4.59
C ALA A 639 -12.44 -31.58 -6.03
N GLN A 640 -11.32 -32.14 -6.47
CA GLN A 640 -10.79 -32.05 -7.83
C GLN A 640 -10.46 -33.45 -8.36
N ASP A 641 -10.98 -33.83 -9.52
CA ASP A 641 -10.72 -35.13 -10.19
C ASP A 641 -10.90 -36.35 -9.27
N GLY A 642 -11.85 -36.26 -8.34
CA GLY A 642 -12.14 -37.30 -7.35
C GLY A 642 -11.24 -37.27 -6.12
N ILE A 643 -10.23 -36.40 -6.06
CA ILE A 643 -9.41 -36.19 -4.86
C ILE A 643 -10.19 -35.29 -3.89
N PRO A 644 -10.37 -35.69 -2.62
CA PRO A 644 -11.15 -34.90 -1.66
C PRO A 644 -10.53 -33.52 -1.39
N ALA A 645 -11.39 -32.56 -1.06
CA ALA A 645 -10.94 -31.24 -0.62
C ALA A 645 -9.98 -31.36 0.59
N LEU A 646 -8.90 -30.61 0.61
CA LEU A 646 -7.90 -30.55 1.69
C LEU A 646 -7.30 -31.93 2.05
N GLY A 647 -7.27 -32.85 1.09
CA GLY A 647 -6.85 -34.23 1.27
C GLY A 647 -5.99 -34.76 0.12
N GLY A 648 -5.71 -36.05 0.13
CA GLY A 648 -4.92 -36.70 -0.91
C GLY A 648 -5.23 -38.17 -1.09
N SER A 649 -5.04 -38.69 -2.32
CA SER A 649 -5.25 -40.09 -2.67
C SER A 649 -4.35 -40.49 -3.83
N ASP A 650 -4.02 -41.78 -3.92
CA ASP A 650 -3.31 -42.35 -5.07
C ASP A 650 -4.29 -42.77 -6.22
N THR A 651 -5.59 -42.61 -5.98
CA THR A 651 -6.64 -43.00 -6.94
C THR A 651 -7.29 -41.74 -7.51
N ARG A 652 -7.09 -41.51 -8.79
CA ARG A 652 -7.80 -40.47 -9.57
C ARG A 652 -9.04 -41.06 -10.17
N SER A 653 -10.15 -40.31 -10.22
CA SER A 653 -11.32 -40.69 -11.01
C SER A 653 -10.91 -40.85 -12.48
N THR A 654 -11.30 -41.95 -13.11
CA THR A 654 -11.09 -42.10 -14.55
C THR A 654 -12.04 -41.15 -15.29
N PRO A 655 -11.55 -40.30 -16.20
CA PRO A 655 -12.41 -39.44 -17.01
C PRO A 655 -13.47 -40.29 -17.75
N THR A 656 -14.72 -39.86 -17.71
CA THR A 656 -15.84 -40.59 -18.36
C THR A 656 -15.95 -40.21 -19.84
N GLY A 657 -15.37 -39.09 -20.28
CA GLY A 657 -15.36 -38.58 -21.63
C GLY A 657 -13.99 -38.65 -22.28
N ALA A 658 -13.91 -38.96 -23.55
CA ALA A 658 -12.67 -38.83 -24.32
C ALA A 658 -12.63 -37.45 -24.98
N ASN A 659 -11.62 -36.61 -24.60
CA ASN A 659 -11.32 -35.42 -25.36
C ASN A 659 -11.00 -35.80 -26.81
N SER A 660 -11.60 -35.11 -27.76
CA SER A 660 -11.27 -35.29 -29.19
C SER A 660 -10.82 -33.95 -29.79
N LEU A 661 -9.65 -33.93 -30.38
CA LEU A 661 -9.15 -32.82 -31.19
C LEU A 661 -9.01 -33.29 -32.63
N ARG A 662 -9.71 -32.64 -33.54
CA ARG A 662 -9.74 -33.02 -34.96
C ARG A 662 -9.52 -31.81 -35.85
N GLU A 663 -8.62 -31.96 -36.82
CA GLU A 663 -8.46 -30.98 -37.89
C GLU A 663 -9.59 -31.15 -38.93
N ARG A 664 -10.08 -30.04 -39.50
CA ARG A 664 -11.07 -29.90 -40.52
C ARG A 664 -10.63 -28.90 -41.57
N ASP A 665 -11.24 -28.84 -42.71
CA ASP A 665 -10.90 -27.88 -43.77
C ASP A 665 -10.97 -26.42 -43.26
N ALA A 666 -11.96 -26.10 -42.45
CA ALA A 666 -12.19 -24.76 -41.91
C ALA A 666 -11.37 -24.45 -40.64
N GLY A 667 -10.61 -25.40 -40.10
CA GLY A 667 -9.83 -25.23 -38.86
C GLY A 667 -9.84 -26.45 -37.95
N PHE A 668 -10.09 -26.29 -36.67
CA PHE A 668 -9.96 -27.34 -35.65
C PHE A 668 -11.24 -27.42 -34.81
N VAL A 669 -11.60 -28.63 -34.40
CA VAL A 669 -12.73 -28.89 -33.50
C VAL A 669 -12.25 -29.70 -32.31
N LEU A 670 -12.47 -29.13 -31.10
CA LEU A 670 -12.26 -29.81 -29.83
C LEU A 670 -13.64 -30.15 -29.23
N ASP A 671 -13.77 -31.35 -28.66
CA ASP A 671 -15.04 -31.84 -28.10
C ASP A 671 -14.73 -32.82 -26.96
N ASN A 672 -15.29 -32.55 -25.76
CA ASN A 672 -15.19 -33.42 -24.58
C ASN A 672 -16.55 -33.96 -24.10
N GLY A 673 -17.60 -33.84 -24.93
CA GLY A 673 -18.94 -34.25 -24.59
C GLY A 673 -19.73 -33.31 -23.68
N LYS A 674 -19.09 -32.26 -23.16
CA LYS A 674 -19.71 -31.19 -22.38
C LYS A 674 -19.72 -29.86 -23.15
N VAL A 675 -18.62 -29.56 -23.81
CA VAL A 675 -18.44 -28.38 -24.65
C VAL A 675 -17.80 -28.79 -25.97
N ARG A 676 -18.28 -28.17 -27.06
CA ARG A 676 -17.67 -28.29 -28.38
C ARG A 676 -17.16 -26.91 -28.81
N MET A 677 -15.90 -26.84 -29.17
CA MET A 677 -15.24 -25.62 -29.59
C MET A 677 -14.74 -25.73 -31.03
N SER A 678 -14.97 -24.70 -31.85
CA SER A 678 -14.42 -24.58 -33.20
C SER A 678 -13.43 -23.40 -33.30
N ILE A 679 -12.24 -23.69 -33.81
CA ILE A 679 -11.15 -22.73 -33.99
C ILE A 679 -10.84 -22.65 -35.48
N ASP A 680 -10.75 -21.46 -36.06
CA ASP A 680 -10.43 -21.24 -37.47
C ASP A 680 -8.92 -21.39 -37.77
N ARG A 681 -8.53 -21.25 -39.05
CA ARG A 681 -7.12 -21.31 -39.47
C ARG A 681 -6.27 -20.16 -39.01
N ALA A 682 -6.85 -19.06 -38.50
CA ALA A 682 -6.17 -17.96 -37.83
C ALA A 682 -6.00 -18.22 -36.33
N GLY A 683 -6.41 -19.39 -35.83
CA GLY A 683 -6.31 -19.75 -34.41
C GLY A 683 -7.28 -18.99 -33.51
N LEU A 684 -8.40 -18.49 -34.04
CA LEU A 684 -9.42 -17.77 -33.33
C LEU A 684 -10.62 -18.68 -33.04
N ILE A 685 -11.12 -18.66 -31.80
CA ILE A 685 -12.30 -19.45 -31.40
C ILE A 685 -13.54 -18.77 -31.96
N ARG A 686 -14.20 -19.42 -32.92
CA ARG A 686 -15.39 -18.93 -33.62
C ARG A 686 -16.70 -19.44 -33.06
N SER A 687 -16.66 -20.55 -32.35
CA SER A 687 -17.82 -21.15 -31.72
C SER A 687 -17.44 -21.89 -30.47
N ILE A 688 -18.18 -21.69 -29.41
CA ILE A 688 -18.16 -22.47 -28.18
C ILE A 688 -19.61 -22.87 -27.91
N ARG A 689 -19.93 -24.17 -28.13
CA ARG A 689 -21.26 -24.68 -27.87
C ARG A 689 -21.28 -25.46 -26.57
N ASP A 690 -22.06 -24.96 -25.62
CA ASP A 690 -22.42 -25.68 -24.40
C ASP A 690 -23.37 -26.79 -24.80
N LEU A 691 -22.93 -28.05 -24.70
CA LEU A 691 -23.74 -29.23 -25.12
C LEU A 691 -24.80 -29.56 -24.07
N GLY A 692 -24.64 -29.17 -22.81
CA GLY A 692 -25.63 -29.38 -21.77
C GLY A 692 -26.84 -28.44 -21.90
N ALA A 693 -26.58 -27.17 -22.20
CA ALA A 693 -27.59 -26.14 -22.41
C ALA A 693 -28.06 -26.04 -23.88
N ASP A 694 -27.41 -26.75 -24.80
CA ASP A 694 -27.56 -26.64 -26.26
C ASP A 694 -27.45 -25.18 -26.77
N ARG A 695 -26.48 -24.41 -26.22
CA ARG A 695 -26.31 -22.94 -26.42
C ARG A 695 -24.98 -22.58 -27.05
N GLU A 696 -25.03 -21.68 -28.04
CA GLU A 696 -23.83 -21.01 -28.56
C GLU A 696 -23.43 -19.86 -27.61
N VAL A 697 -22.16 -19.78 -27.31
CA VAL A 697 -21.59 -18.81 -26.34
C VAL A 697 -20.89 -17.65 -27.02
N VAL A 698 -20.30 -17.87 -28.20
CA VAL A 698 -19.62 -16.81 -28.97
C VAL A 698 -20.62 -16.14 -29.92
N PRO A 699 -20.79 -14.82 -29.86
CA PRO A 699 -21.70 -14.13 -30.77
C PRO A 699 -21.32 -14.36 -32.23
N HIS A 700 -22.30 -14.54 -33.12
CA HIS A 700 -22.06 -14.77 -34.54
C HIS A 700 -21.16 -13.67 -35.14
N GLY A 701 -20.10 -14.09 -35.83
CA GLY A 701 -19.10 -13.20 -36.45
C GLY A 701 -18.02 -12.70 -35.49
N ALA A 702 -18.14 -12.95 -34.19
CA ALA A 702 -17.10 -12.61 -33.22
C ALA A 702 -15.99 -13.68 -33.13
N ALA A 703 -14.97 -13.40 -32.35
CA ALA A 703 -13.89 -14.32 -32.03
C ALA A 703 -13.54 -14.23 -30.54
N ALA A 704 -13.54 -15.36 -29.85
CA ALA A 704 -13.03 -15.46 -28.48
C ALA A 704 -11.54 -15.89 -28.49
N ASN A 705 -10.88 -15.76 -27.35
CA ASN A 705 -9.42 -15.89 -27.22
C ASN A 705 -8.68 -14.89 -28.15
N LEU A 706 -9.23 -13.69 -28.29
CA LEU A 706 -8.67 -12.66 -29.14
C LEU A 706 -7.69 -11.80 -28.34
N LEU A 707 -6.43 -11.83 -28.71
CA LEU A 707 -5.42 -10.93 -28.16
C LEU A 707 -5.57 -9.55 -28.81
N GLN A 708 -5.66 -8.52 -27.98
CA GLN A 708 -5.83 -7.11 -28.38
C GLN A 708 -4.69 -6.27 -27.84
N LEU A 709 -3.99 -5.60 -28.73
CA LEU A 709 -2.88 -4.70 -28.40
C LEU A 709 -3.36 -3.25 -28.49
N HIS A 710 -3.33 -2.55 -27.38
CA HIS A 710 -3.72 -1.15 -27.28
C HIS A 710 -2.49 -0.25 -27.12
N ARG A 711 -2.58 1.01 -27.54
CA ARG A 711 -1.64 2.04 -27.16
C ARG A 711 -1.98 2.50 -25.76
N ASP A 712 -0.97 2.56 -24.89
CA ASP A 712 -1.10 2.93 -23.49
C ASP A 712 -0.17 4.12 -23.20
N THR A 713 -0.74 5.33 -23.25
CA THR A 713 -0.03 6.61 -23.07
C THR A 713 -0.90 7.51 -22.22
N PRO A 714 -0.97 7.26 -20.90
CA PRO A 714 -1.77 8.11 -20.02
C PRO A 714 -1.25 9.54 -20.00
N THR A 715 -2.09 10.48 -19.60
CA THR A 715 -1.76 11.91 -19.55
C THR A 715 -0.68 12.22 -18.53
N GLN A 716 -0.62 11.43 -17.46
CA GLN A 716 0.40 11.48 -16.41
C GLN A 716 0.39 10.16 -15.61
N TRP A 717 1.34 9.95 -14.69
CA TRP A 717 1.38 8.80 -13.81
C TRP A 717 1.48 7.46 -14.54
N ASP A 718 2.50 7.30 -15.35
CA ASP A 718 2.65 6.26 -16.37
C ASP A 718 2.38 4.84 -15.87
N ALA A 719 3.00 4.39 -14.74
CA ALA A 719 2.75 3.05 -14.18
C ALA A 719 1.43 2.95 -13.40
N TRP A 720 0.95 4.08 -12.85
CA TRP A 720 -0.22 4.11 -11.98
C TRP A 720 -1.52 4.05 -12.76
N ASP A 721 -1.65 4.83 -13.84
CA ASP A 721 -2.94 5.00 -14.49
C ASP A 721 -3.03 4.46 -15.90
N ILE A 722 -4.26 4.24 -16.33
CA ILE A 722 -4.71 3.96 -17.70
C ILE A 722 -5.83 4.94 -18.00
N ASP A 723 -5.69 5.76 -19.03
CA ASP A 723 -6.73 6.67 -19.51
C ASP A 723 -7.70 5.97 -20.46
N GLU A 724 -8.99 6.32 -20.41
CA GLU A 724 -10.02 5.71 -21.25
C GLU A 724 -9.70 5.73 -22.75
N HIS A 725 -8.93 6.70 -23.22
CA HIS A 725 -8.59 6.84 -24.64
C HIS A 725 -7.79 5.66 -25.23
N TYR A 726 -7.20 4.77 -24.38
CA TYR A 726 -6.54 3.55 -24.86
C TYR A 726 -7.47 2.68 -25.71
N ARG A 727 -8.77 2.71 -25.44
CA ARG A 727 -9.82 1.94 -26.17
C ARG A 727 -9.96 2.35 -27.62
N ARG A 728 -9.50 3.54 -28.00
CA ARG A 728 -9.59 4.07 -29.37
C ARG A 728 -8.50 3.55 -30.30
N THR A 729 -7.47 2.89 -29.75
CA THR A 729 -6.27 2.46 -30.48
C THR A 729 -5.99 0.99 -30.26
N VAL A 730 -6.90 0.14 -30.75
CA VAL A 730 -6.80 -1.31 -30.64
C VAL A 730 -6.28 -1.92 -31.94
N THR A 731 -5.42 -2.92 -31.82
CA THR A 731 -5.00 -3.81 -32.89
C THR A 731 -5.33 -5.24 -32.49
N ASP A 732 -6.22 -5.90 -33.21
CA ASP A 732 -6.53 -7.32 -33.03
C ASP A 732 -5.40 -8.17 -33.58
N LEU A 733 -4.82 -9.06 -32.78
CA LEU A 733 -3.73 -9.95 -33.17
C LEU A 733 -4.29 -11.24 -33.78
N THR A 734 -4.62 -11.17 -35.06
CA THR A 734 -5.28 -12.25 -35.81
C THR A 734 -4.31 -13.14 -36.57
N ASP A 735 -3.13 -12.64 -36.91
CA ASP A 735 -2.15 -13.39 -37.70
C ASP A 735 -1.48 -14.48 -36.86
N VAL A 736 -1.59 -15.73 -37.28
CA VAL A 736 -0.93 -16.87 -36.65
C VAL A 736 0.28 -17.30 -37.49
N GLU A 737 1.43 -17.48 -36.83
CA GLU A 737 2.67 -17.96 -37.46
C GLU A 737 2.72 -19.49 -37.51
N ILE A 738 2.36 -20.14 -36.40
CA ILE A 738 2.35 -21.59 -36.23
C ILE A 738 1.03 -21.99 -35.58
N ILE A 739 0.44 -23.04 -36.10
CA ILE A 739 -0.69 -23.74 -35.50
C ILE A 739 -0.48 -25.25 -35.67
N GLU A 740 -0.45 -25.99 -34.56
CA GLU A 740 -0.15 -27.40 -34.53
C GLU A 740 -0.89 -28.13 -33.40
N ILE A 741 -1.13 -29.44 -33.63
CA ILE A 741 -1.70 -30.33 -32.63
C ILE A 741 -0.57 -31.12 -31.99
N ALA A 742 -0.42 -31.00 -30.67
CA ALA A 742 0.47 -31.82 -29.85
C ALA A 742 -0.13 -32.05 -28.47
N ASP A 743 0.13 -33.23 -27.87
CA ASP A 743 -0.26 -33.56 -26.47
C ASP A 743 -1.75 -33.31 -26.19
N ASP A 744 -2.65 -33.67 -27.12
CA ASP A 744 -4.10 -33.42 -27.08
C ASP A 744 -4.52 -31.97 -26.90
N ALA A 745 -3.64 -31.02 -27.27
CA ALA A 745 -3.87 -29.59 -27.24
C ALA A 745 -3.58 -28.93 -28.59
N LEU A 746 -4.15 -27.74 -28.79
CA LEU A 746 -3.84 -26.89 -29.93
C LEU A 746 -2.81 -25.83 -29.49
N HIS A 747 -1.68 -25.80 -30.17
CA HIS A 747 -0.61 -24.83 -29.96
C HIS A 747 -0.65 -23.74 -31.02
N LEU A 748 -0.66 -22.50 -30.60
CA LEU A 748 -0.77 -21.31 -31.45
C LEU A 748 0.41 -20.39 -31.15
N THR A 749 1.12 -19.96 -32.20
CA THR A 749 2.19 -18.94 -32.07
C THR A 749 1.86 -17.72 -32.93
N ARG A 750 1.96 -16.54 -32.35
CA ARG A 750 1.81 -15.25 -32.99
C ARG A 750 3.02 -14.36 -32.76
N ARG A 751 3.34 -13.50 -33.71
CA ARG A 751 4.33 -12.42 -33.58
C ARG A 751 3.67 -11.08 -33.81
N PHE A 752 4.10 -10.08 -33.05
CA PHE A 752 3.68 -8.70 -33.21
C PHE A 752 4.78 -7.80 -32.65
N GLY A 753 5.07 -6.69 -33.37
CA GLY A 753 6.19 -5.83 -32.98
C GLY A 753 7.51 -6.60 -32.81
N ALA A 754 8.13 -6.50 -31.65
CA ALA A 754 9.29 -7.28 -31.26
C ALA A 754 8.94 -8.49 -30.38
N SER A 755 7.67 -8.75 -30.14
CA SER A 755 7.16 -9.71 -29.20
C SER A 755 6.65 -10.99 -29.86
N ARG A 756 6.59 -12.07 -29.08
CA ARG A 756 6.05 -13.36 -29.47
C ARG A 756 5.11 -13.89 -28.39
N VAL A 757 3.99 -14.46 -28.79
CA VAL A 757 3.06 -15.16 -27.87
C VAL A 757 2.83 -16.59 -28.35
N THR A 758 2.87 -17.54 -27.42
CA THR A 758 2.47 -18.92 -27.64
C THR A 758 1.32 -19.26 -26.72
N GLN A 759 0.25 -19.81 -27.27
CA GLN A 759 -0.90 -20.26 -26.50
C GLN A 759 -1.08 -21.76 -26.67
N THR A 760 -1.36 -22.46 -25.56
CA THR A 760 -1.81 -23.84 -25.54
C THR A 760 -3.28 -23.86 -25.13
N VAL A 761 -4.14 -24.35 -26.02
CA VAL A 761 -5.59 -24.39 -25.83
C VAL A 761 -6.06 -25.84 -25.74
N ARG A 762 -6.76 -26.19 -24.67
CA ARG A 762 -7.32 -27.54 -24.46
C ARG A 762 -8.65 -27.47 -23.75
N LEU A 763 -9.42 -28.59 -23.80
CA LEU A 763 -10.61 -28.77 -22.99
C LEU A 763 -10.23 -29.52 -21.71
N ALA A 764 -10.83 -29.14 -20.58
CA ALA A 764 -10.70 -29.87 -19.34
C ALA A 764 -11.44 -31.21 -19.43
N ASP A 765 -10.98 -32.24 -18.76
CA ASP A 765 -11.67 -33.54 -18.67
C ASP A 765 -12.96 -33.36 -17.89
N ASP A 766 -14.05 -33.93 -18.39
CA ASP A 766 -15.38 -34.02 -17.74
C ASP A 766 -16.01 -32.69 -17.27
N ALA A 767 -15.48 -31.53 -17.70
CA ALA A 767 -16.00 -30.22 -17.35
C ALA A 767 -16.27 -29.32 -18.58
N PRO A 768 -17.28 -28.43 -18.55
CA PRO A 768 -17.55 -27.52 -19.66
C PRO A 768 -16.56 -26.32 -19.62
N THR A 769 -15.28 -26.64 -19.64
CA THR A 769 -14.18 -25.69 -19.36
C THR A 769 -13.10 -25.74 -20.44
N ILE A 770 -12.64 -24.57 -20.85
CA ILE A 770 -11.54 -24.35 -21.80
C ILE A 770 -10.36 -23.79 -21.02
N ASP A 771 -9.24 -24.50 -21.02
CA ASP A 771 -7.98 -24.03 -20.43
C ASP A 771 -7.07 -23.42 -21.50
N ILE A 772 -6.54 -22.25 -21.24
CA ILE A 772 -5.67 -21.48 -22.12
C ILE A 772 -4.41 -21.09 -21.33
N ARG A 773 -3.28 -21.69 -21.69
CA ARG A 773 -1.97 -21.28 -21.20
C ARG A 773 -1.37 -20.32 -22.22
N THR A 774 -0.97 -19.15 -21.77
CA THR A 774 -0.35 -18.09 -22.60
C THR A 774 1.06 -17.83 -22.11
N GLU A 775 2.03 -17.95 -23.00
CA GLU A 775 3.44 -17.62 -22.78
C GLU A 775 3.81 -16.47 -23.71
N VAL A 776 4.37 -15.39 -23.16
CA VAL A 776 4.67 -14.16 -23.89
C VAL A 776 6.14 -13.80 -23.69
N GLU A 777 6.87 -13.65 -24.79
CA GLU A 777 8.14 -12.93 -24.85
C GLU A 777 7.82 -11.47 -25.18
N TRP A 778 7.76 -10.62 -24.15
CA TRP A 778 7.26 -9.27 -24.25
C TRP A 778 8.38 -8.25 -24.43
N HIS A 779 8.32 -7.44 -25.51
CA HIS A 779 9.30 -6.42 -25.85
C HIS A 779 8.67 -5.11 -26.34
N GLU A 780 7.40 -4.91 -26.02
CA GLU A 780 6.67 -3.68 -26.37
C GLU A 780 6.94 -2.57 -25.33
N ARG A 781 6.62 -1.33 -25.70
CA ARG A 781 6.66 -0.16 -24.81
C ARG A 781 5.41 0.67 -25.01
N GLN A 782 4.86 1.23 -23.93
CA GLN A 782 3.62 2.02 -23.94
C GLN A 782 2.48 1.29 -24.66
N LYS A 783 2.33 0.00 -24.33
CA LYS A 783 1.29 -0.89 -24.85
C LYS A 783 0.64 -1.64 -23.71
N LEU A 784 -0.64 -1.92 -23.91
CA LEU A 784 -1.45 -2.78 -23.04
C LEU A 784 -1.95 -3.96 -23.86
N LEU A 785 -1.65 -5.17 -23.41
CA LEU A 785 -2.11 -6.42 -24.01
C LEU A 785 -3.31 -6.96 -23.25
N LYS A 786 -4.42 -7.15 -23.94
CA LYS A 786 -5.64 -7.73 -23.38
C LYS A 786 -6.03 -9.04 -24.08
N LEU A 787 -6.69 -9.94 -23.33
CA LEU A 787 -7.28 -11.17 -23.84
C LEU A 787 -8.80 -11.05 -23.77
N ALA A 788 -9.45 -11.04 -24.94
CA ALA A 788 -10.88 -10.76 -25.08
C ALA A 788 -11.72 -12.02 -25.30
N PHE A 789 -12.86 -12.07 -24.59
CA PHE A 789 -13.92 -13.07 -24.71
C PHE A 789 -15.27 -12.37 -24.97
N PRO A 790 -15.66 -12.15 -26.23
CA PRO A 790 -17.02 -11.74 -26.54
C PRO A 790 -17.99 -12.91 -26.32
N LEU A 791 -19.04 -12.67 -25.56
CA LEU A 791 -19.99 -13.67 -25.10
C LEU A 791 -21.43 -13.31 -25.49
N ASP A 792 -22.20 -14.26 -25.99
CA ASP A 792 -23.64 -14.10 -26.24
C ASP A 792 -24.42 -14.25 -24.93
N VAL A 793 -24.18 -13.33 -24.03
CA VAL A 793 -24.76 -13.20 -22.69
C VAL A 793 -25.26 -11.77 -22.51
N HIS A 794 -26.55 -11.64 -22.17
CA HIS A 794 -27.15 -10.36 -21.84
C HIS A 794 -27.00 -10.08 -20.33
N ALA A 795 -25.88 -9.46 -19.93
CA ALA A 795 -25.66 -9.07 -18.55
C ALA A 795 -25.91 -7.57 -18.34
N ASP A 796 -26.42 -7.18 -17.17
CA ASP A 796 -26.53 -5.81 -16.69
C ASP A 796 -25.38 -5.46 -15.74
N ARG A 797 -24.79 -6.47 -15.11
CA ARG A 797 -23.70 -6.37 -14.15
C ARG A 797 -22.80 -7.61 -14.24
N ALA A 798 -21.59 -7.48 -13.70
CA ALA A 798 -20.64 -8.57 -13.56
C ALA A 798 -20.28 -8.79 -12.10
N ALA A 799 -20.07 -10.04 -11.71
CA ALA A 799 -19.49 -10.38 -10.43
C ALA A 799 -17.97 -10.48 -10.57
N SER A 800 -17.23 -9.75 -9.72
CA SER A 800 -15.78 -9.79 -9.64
C SER A 800 -15.39 -10.25 -8.25
N GLU A 801 -14.54 -11.29 -8.18
CA GLU A 801 -14.04 -11.79 -6.89
C GLU A 801 -13.18 -10.73 -6.19
N ILE A 802 -13.42 -10.57 -4.90
CA ILE A 802 -12.61 -9.79 -3.96
C ILE A 802 -12.33 -10.64 -2.71
N GLN A 803 -11.81 -10.05 -1.66
CA GLN A 803 -11.54 -10.70 -0.37
C GLN A 803 -12.83 -11.27 0.23
N PHE A 804 -12.84 -12.56 0.48
CA PHE A 804 -13.94 -13.30 1.13
C PHE A 804 -15.31 -13.15 0.47
N GLY A 805 -15.33 -12.90 -0.83
CA GLY A 805 -16.59 -12.78 -1.58
C GLY A 805 -16.43 -12.18 -2.96
N HIS A 806 -17.46 -11.50 -3.40
CA HIS A 806 -17.45 -10.80 -4.69
C HIS A 806 -18.31 -9.54 -4.65
N VAL A 807 -18.01 -8.62 -5.54
CA VAL A 807 -18.83 -7.42 -5.78
C VAL A 807 -19.50 -7.51 -7.13
N TYR A 808 -20.72 -6.97 -7.22
CA TYR A 808 -21.38 -6.72 -8.50
C TYR A 808 -21.08 -5.30 -8.98
N ARG A 809 -20.50 -5.19 -10.18
CA ARG A 809 -20.30 -3.90 -10.85
C ARG A 809 -21.18 -3.80 -12.08
N PRO A 810 -21.91 -2.68 -12.29
CA PRO A 810 -22.68 -2.47 -13.51
C PRO A 810 -21.72 -2.43 -14.72
N ILE A 811 -22.21 -2.95 -15.87
CA ILE A 811 -21.46 -2.93 -17.14
C ILE A 811 -22.00 -1.87 -18.10
N HIS A 812 -22.88 -1.00 -17.62
CA HIS A 812 -23.35 0.21 -18.31
C HIS A 812 -22.64 1.47 -17.78
N THR A 813 -22.77 2.57 -18.47
CA THR A 813 -22.14 3.86 -18.15
C THR A 813 -23.19 4.95 -17.89
N ASN A 814 -24.21 4.63 -17.10
CA ASN A 814 -25.35 5.54 -16.88
C ASN A 814 -24.99 6.76 -16.05
N THR A 815 -24.06 6.63 -15.13
CA THR A 815 -23.59 7.71 -14.26
C THR A 815 -22.09 7.96 -14.48
N SER A 816 -21.59 9.11 -14.01
CA SER A 816 -20.15 9.39 -14.02
C SER A 816 -19.34 8.37 -13.21
N TRP A 817 -19.92 7.87 -12.12
CA TRP A 817 -19.32 6.81 -11.30
C TRP A 817 -19.20 5.47 -12.07
N ASP A 818 -20.21 5.11 -12.84
CA ASP A 818 -20.17 3.90 -13.68
C ASP A 818 -19.16 4.06 -14.81
N ALA A 819 -19.15 5.22 -15.48
CA ALA A 819 -18.26 5.51 -16.60
C ALA A 819 -16.77 5.53 -16.18
N ALA A 820 -16.48 6.04 -14.98
CA ALA A 820 -15.12 6.09 -14.45
C ALA A 820 -14.50 4.71 -14.17
N ARG A 821 -15.33 3.66 -13.97
CA ARG A 821 -14.88 2.28 -13.69
C ARG A 821 -14.63 1.47 -14.96
N PHE A 822 -13.90 2.01 -15.91
CA PHE A 822 -13.61 1.35 -17.18
C PHE A 822 -12.46 0.33 -17.12
N GLU A 823 -11.71 0.27 -16.06
CA GLU A 823 -10.74 -0.77 -15.70
C GLU A 823 -10.93 -1.07 -14.22
N THR A 824 -11.05 -2.35 -13.86
CA THR A 824 -11.35 -2.76 -12.48
C THR A 824 -10.51 -3.96 -12.06
N VAL A 825 -10.51 -4.25 -10.76
CA VAL A 825 -9.77 -5.35 -10.14
C VAL A 825 -10.69 -6.57 -9.92
N ALA A 826 -10.16 -7.76 -10.17
CA ALA A 826 -10.70 -9.02 -9.65
C ALA A 826 -9.53 -9.94 -9.26
N HIS A 827 -9.81 -10.88 -8.34
CA HIS A 827 -8.79 -11.86 -7.94
C HIS A 827 -8.74 -13.05 -8.89
N ARG A 828 -9.29 -14.19 -8.50
CA ARG A 828 -9.16 -15.45 -9.25
C ARG A 828 -10.16 -15.56 -10.39
N TRP A 829 -11.32 -14.86 -10.33
CA TRP A 829 -12.38 -15.00 -11.32
C TRP A 829 -13.25 -13.77 -11.49
N VAL A 830 -13.85 -13.67 -12.67
CA VAL A 830 -14.99 -12.81 -12.99
C VAL A 830 -16.12 -13.66 -13.56
N HIS A 831 -17.37 -13.26 -13.34
CA HIS A 831 -18.55 -13.95 -13.86
C HIS A 831 -19.53 -12.97 -14.47
N VAL A 832 -20.05 -13.31 -15.65
CA VAL A 832 -21.13 -12.59 -16.32
C VAL A 832 -22.27 -13.56 -16.60
N GLY A 833 -23.51 -13.13 -16.39
CA GLY A 833 -24.63 -14.06 -16.54
C GLY A 833 -25.99 -13.40 -16.66
N GLU A 834 -26.92 -14.22 -17.17
CA GLU A 834 -28.36 -14.06 -17.12
C GLU A 834 -28.90 -14.81 -15.90
N SER A 835 -30.22 -14.78 -15.67
CA SER A 835 -30.80 -15.44 -14.49
C SER A 835 -30.58 -16.97 -14.42
N ASN A 836 -30.39 -17.63 -15.53
CA ASN A 836 -30.26 -19.10 -15.62
C ASN A 836 -29.06 -19.61 -16.42
N TYR A 837 -28.17 -18.70 -16.87
CA TYR A 837 -26.98 -19.04 -17.64
C TYR A 837 -25.89 -18.03 -17.46
N GLY A 838 -24.65 -18.47 -17.27
CA GLY A 838 -23.50 -17.56 -17.13
C GLY A 838 -22.20 -18.15 -17.64
N VAL A 839 -21.18 -17.34 -17.66
CA VAL A 839 -19.82 -17.70 -18.02
C VAL A 839 -18.87 -17.14 -16.97
N ALA A 840 -17.95 -17.97 -16.49
CA ALA A 840 -16.86 -17.57 -15.60
C ALA A 840 -15.54 -17.57 -16.36
N VAL A 841 -14.73 -16.54 -16.12
CA VAL A 841 -13.34 -16.45 -16.57
C VAL A 841 -12.45 -16.43 -15.34
N ALA A 842 -11.63 -17.46 -15.16
CA ALA A 842 -10.68 -17.57 -14.05
C ALA A 842 -9.26 -17.42 -14.53
N ASN A 843 -8.36 -16.98 -13.64
CA ASN A 843 -6.93 -16.79 -13.95
C ASN A 843 -6.03 -17.07 -12.73
N ASP A 844 -4.71 -17.22 -12.96
CA ASP A 844 -3.71 -17.51 -11.93
C ASP A 844 -2.78 -16.34 -11.58
N SER A 845 -2.90 -15.19 -12.24
CA SER A 845 -1.85 -14.17 -12.16
C SER A 845 -2.27 -12.74 -12.42
N THR A 846 -3.37 -12.51 -13.15
CA THR A 846 -3.83 -11.16 -13.51
C THR A 846 -4.89 -10.65 -12.55
N TYR A 847 -5.00 -9.32 -12.43
CA TYR A 847 -6.02 -8.65 -11.61
C TYR A 847 -6.85 -7.66 -12.41
N GLY A 848 -6.22 -6.88 -13.29
CA GLY A 848 -6.90 -5.87 -14.11
C GLY A 848 -7.81 -6.52 -15.17
N HIS A 849 -8.99 -5.94 -15.35
CA HIS A 849 -9.93 -6.35 -16.38
C HIS A 849 -10.92 -5.24 -16.72
N ASP A 850 -11.50 -5.32 -17.90
CA ASP A 850 -12.69 -4.55 -18.27
C ASP A 850 -13.79 -5.43 -18.82
N ILE A 851 -15.04 -5.01 -18.63
CA ILE A 851 -16.23 -5.69 -19.16
C ILE A 851 -17.12 -4.65 -19.85
N THR A 852 -17.47 -4.91 -21.11
CA THR A 852 -18.24 -3.97 -21.93
C THR A 852 -19.47 -4.62 -22.54
N ARG A 853 -20.52 -3.83 -22.72
CA ARG A 853 -21.69 -4.25 -23.51
C ARG A 853 -21.45 -4.02 -25.00
N GLY A 854 -21.90 -4.97 -25.80
CA GLY A 854 -21.94 -4.86 -27.24
C GLY A 854 -23.34 -5.19 -27.79
N HIS A 855 -23.49 -5.12 -29.11
CA HIS A 855 -24.71 -5.52 -29.79
C HIS A 855 -24.38 -6.25 -31.07
N THR A 856 -25.07 -7.34 -31.36
CA THR A 856 -25.02 -7.99 -32.65
C THR A 856 -25.74 -7.14 -33.72
N GLN A 857 -25.51 -7.43 -34.99
CA GLN A 857 -26.23 -6.75 -36.10
C GLN A 857 -27.76 -6.89 -36.02
N GLY A 858 -28.27 -7.90 -35.32
CA GLY A 858 -29.70 -8.10 -35.02
C GLY A 858 -30.19 -7.38 -33.76
N ARG A 859 -29.38 -6.50 -33.13
CA ARG A 859 -29.66 -5.76 -31.90
C ARG A 859 -29.71 -6.60 -30.61
N ALA A 860 -29.31 -7.88 -30.63
CA ALA A 860 -29.12 -8.62 -29.38
C ALA A 860 -27.94 -8.06 -28.59
N SER A 861 -28.11 -7.89 -27.28
CA SER A 861 -27.05 -7.42 -26.38
C SER A 861 -26.07 -8.55 -26.13
N THR A 862 -24.79 -8.23 -26.14
CA THR A 862 -23.65 -9.14 -25.84
C THR A 862 -22.77 -8.53 -24.77
N THR A 863 -21.96 -9.36 -24.12
CA THR A 863 -21.00 -8.93 -23.10
C THR A 863 -19.60 -9.36 -23.51
N THR A 864 -18.64 -8.46 -23.46
CA THR A 864 -17.22 -8.81 -23.71
C THR A 864 -16.42 -8.64 -22.43
N VAL A 865 -15.80 -9.73 -21.97
CA VAL A 865 -14.84 -9.73 -20.86
C VAL A 865 -13.43 -9.63 -21.44
N ARG A 866 -12.60 -8.71 -20.93
CA ARG A 866 -11.19 -8.60 -21.31
C ARG A 866 -10.31 -8.63 -20.06
N LEU A 867 -9.39 -9.57 -19.99
CA LEU A 867 -8.35 -9.59 -18.98
C LEU A 867 -7.16 -8.74 -19.45
N SER A 868 -6.65 -7.88 -18.60
CA SER A 868 -5.44 -7.08 -18.83
C SER A 868 -4.24 -7.93 -18.48
N LEU A 869 -3.50 -8.40 -19.49
CA LEU A 869 -2.41 -9.36 -19.30
C LEU A 869 -1.08 -8.70 -18.95
N LEU A 870 -0.68 -7.72 -19.74
CA LEU A 870 0.62 -7.02 -19.65
C LEU A 870 0.48 -5.58 -20.06
N ARG A 871 1.23 -4.70 -19.42
CA ARG A 871 1.48 -3.33 -19.90
C ARG A 871 2.96 -2.97 -19.74
N ALA A 872 3.39 -1.91 -20.40
CA ALA A 872 4.79 -1.52 -20.43
C ALA A 872 4.94 -0.01 -20.24
N PRO A 873 4.65 0.53 -19.04
CA PRO A 873 4.94 1.92 -18.72
C PRO A 873 6.45 2.19 -18.81
N LEU A 874 6.84 3.46 -18.87
CA LEU A 874 8.25 3.87 -18.95
C LEU A 874 8.75 4.51 -17.63
N PHE A 875 7.85 4.87 -16.73
CA PHE A 875 8.18 5.44 -15.43
C PHE A 875 7.35 4.75 -14.32
N PRO A 876 7.93 4.45 -13.14
CA PRO A 876 9.34 4.66 -12.71
C PRO A 876 10.33 3.63 -13.22
N ASP A 877 9.86 2.51 -13.81
CA ASP A 877 10.70 1.47 -14.40
C ASP A 877 10.63 1.52 -15.94
N PRO A 878 11.66 2.04 -16.64
CA PRO A 878 11.64 2.13 -18.09
C PRO A 878 11.77 0.77 -18.81
N ARG A 879 11.94 -0.32 -18.05
CA ARG A 879 11.98 -1.70 -18.55
C ARG A 879 10.88 -2.57 -17.93
N ALA A 880 9.82 -1.94 -17.44
CA ALA A 880 8.68 -2.64 -16.83
C ALA A 880 8.18 -3.75 -17.76
N ASP A 881 7.98 -4.93 -17.17
CA ASP A 881 7.44 -6.12 -17.82
C ASP A 881 8.19 -6.68 -19.03
N GLN A 882 9.39 -6.18 -19.37
CA GLN A 882 10.16 -6.76 -20.48
C GLN A 882 10.58 -8.22 -20.19
N GLY A 883 10.53 -9.09 -21.23
CA GLY A 883 10.94 -10.50 -21.16
C GLY A 883 9.78 -11.49 -21.06
N SER A 884 10.02 -12.65 -20.44
CA SER A 884 9.12 -13.81 -20.46
C SER A 884 8.03 -13.74 -19.38
N HIS A 885 6.80 -14.04 -19.79
CA HIS A 885 5.65 -14.15 -18.89
C HIS A 885 4.86 -15.43 -19.20
N THR A 886 4.21 -15.98 -18.18
CA THR A 886 3.29 -17.14 -18.32
C THR A 886 2.02 -16.86 -17.51
N MET A 887 0.86 -17.10 -18.12
CA MET A 887 -0.46 -16.91 -17.54
C MET A 887 -1.36 -18.08 -17.89
N ASN A 888 -2.17 -18.56 -16.93
CA ASN A 888 -3.19 -19.57 -17.17
C ASN A 888 -4.57 -18.92 -17.00
N VAL A 889 -5.41 -19.08 -18.00
CA VAL A 889 -6.78 -18.60 -18.03
C VAL A 889 -7.72 -19.77 -18.28
N SER A 890 -8.84 -19.80 -17.59
CA SER A 890 -9.88 -20.79 -17.77
C SER A 890 -11.20 -20.10 -18.09
N LEU A 891 -11.89 -20.57 -19.12
CA LEU A 891 -13.24 -20.14 -19.50
C LEU A 891 -14.21 -21.29 -19.24
N ARG A 892 -15.10 -21.14 -18.26
CA ARG A 892 -16.15 -22.12 -17.92
C ARG A 892 -17.51 -21.64 -18.39
N VAL A 893 -18.13 -22.37 -19.30
CA VAL A 893 -19.48 -22.07 -19.82
C VAL A 893 -20.57 -22.71 -18.97
N GLY A 894 -21.77 -22.16 -18.99
CA GLY A 894 -22.87 -22.60 -18.14
C GLY A 894 -22.62 -22.42 -16.65
N ALA A 895 -21.69 -21.49 -16.28
CA ALA A 895 -21.24 -21.31 -14.92
C ALA A 895 -22.23 -20.50 -14.07
N THR A 896 -22.38 -20.89 -12.82
CA THR A 896 -22.98 -20.12 -11.73
C THR A 896 -21.88 -19.51 -10.86
N ILE A 897 -22.23 -18.66 -9.87
CA ILE A 897 -21.26 -18.14 -8.89
C ILE A 897 -20.52 -19.26 -8.15
N PRO A 898 -21.20 -20.33 -7.63
CA PRO A 898 -20.51 -21.50 -7.08
C PRO A 898 -19.49 -22.15 -8.03
N ASP A 899 -19.81 -22.20 -9.33
CA ASP A 899 -18.87 -22.72 -10.33
C ASP A 899 -17.67 -21.81 -10.52
N ALA A 900 -17.88 -20.49 -10.55
CA ALA A 900 -16.80 -19.50 -10.66
C ALA A 900 -15.83 -19.60 -9.47
N VAL A 901 -16.37 -19.72 -8.25
CA VAL A 901 -15.56 -19.92 -7.02
C VAL A 901 -14.70 -21.19 -7.13
N ARG A 902 -15.31 -22.34 -7.50
CA ARG A 902 -14.57 -23.60 -7.68
C ARG A 902 -13.50 -23.50 -8.75
N GLU A 903 -13.82 -22.86 -9.86
CA GLU A 903 -12.90 -22.70 -10.98
C GLU A 903 -11.71 -21.80 -10.61
N GLY A 904 -11.95 -20.71 -9.89
CA GLY A 904 -10.90 -19.84 -9.35
C GLY A 904 -9.89 -20.60 -8.48
N TYR A 905 -10.38 -21.46 -7.57
CA TYR A 905 -9.49 -22.32 -6.76
C TYR A 905 -8.80 -23.40 -7.61
N ARG A 906 -9.48 -24.03 -8.57
CA ARG A 906 -8.89 -25.07 -9.44
C ARG A 906 -7.66 -24.55 -10.20
N VAL A 907 -7.76 -23.35 -10.76
CA VAL A 907 -6.66 -22.74 -11.55
C VAL A 907 -5.48 -22.34 -10.65
N ASN A 908 -5.75 -21.91 -9.42
CA ASN A 908 -4.72 -21.39 -8.50
C ASN A 908 -4.14 -22.45 -7.55
N LEU A 909 -4.86 -23.54 -7.29
CA LEU A 909 -4.45 -24.68 -6.46
C LEU A 909 -4.60 -25.98 -7.25
N PRO A 910 -3.77 -26.20 -8.26
CA PRO A 910 -3.80 -27.45 -9.01
C PRO A 910 -3.38 -28.63 -8.14
N LEU A 911 -3.85 -29.83 -8.48
CA LEU A 911 -3.44 -31.06 -7.81
C LEU A 911 -1.91 -31.22 -7.82
N ARG A 912 -1.32 -31.42 -6.64
CA ARG A 912 0.12 -31.64 -6.46
C ARG A 912 0.43 -33.12 -6.52
N THR A 913 1.33 -33.53 -7.41
CA THR A 913 1.83 -34.91 -7.49
C THR A 913 3.03 -35.08 -6.57
N VAL A 914 2.93 -36.01 -5.63
CA VAL A 914 4.02 -36.42 -4.71
C VAL A 914 4.25 -37.92 -4.75
N ARG A 915 5.37 -38.39 -4.20
CA ARG A 915 5.65 -39.82 -4.09
C ARG A 915 5.35 -40.31 -2.68
N GLY A 916 4.71 -41.46 -2.53
CA GLY A 916 4.36 -42.07 -1.25
C GLY A 916 4.23 -43.59 -1.33
N VAL A 917 3.80 -44.19 -0.22
CA VAL A 917 3.53 -45.65 -0.13
C VAL A 917 2.18 -45.93 -0.83
N GLU A 918 2.09 -47.10 -1.48
CA GLU A 918 0.85 -47.53 -2.16
C GLU A 918 -0.32 -47.67 -1.17
N GLY A 919 -1.49 -47.20 -1.57
CA GLY A 919 -2.74 -47.23 -0.77
C GLY A 919 -2.78 -46.20 0.35
N THR A 920 -1.86 -45.24 0.35
CA THR A 920 -1.88 -44.16 1.34
C THR A 920 -2.91 -43.08 0.93
N GLU A 921 -3.86 -42.82 1.81
CA GLU A 921 -4.81 -41.72 1.71
C GLU A 921 -4.54 -40.69 2.80
N VAL A 922 -4.57 -39.41 2.43
CA VAL A 922 -4.55 -38.30 3.39
C VAL A 922 -5.98 -37.75 3.47
N GLY A 923 -6.76 -38.19 4.47
CA GLY A 923 -8.07 -37.59 4.69
C GLY A 923 -7.94 -36.11 5.08
N PRO A 924 -8.93 -35.27 4.83
CA PRO A 924 -8.92 -33.88 5.25
C PRO A 924 -8.85 -33.76 6.78
N LEU A 925 -8.11 -32.79 7.30
CA LEU A 925 -8.06 -32.49 8.74
C LEU A 925 -9.38 -31.93 9.22
N ILE A 926 -9.99 -31.08 8.40
CA ILE A 926 -11.29 -30.43 8.61
C ILE A 926 -12.17 -30.67 7.39
N THR A 927 -13.44 -30.95 7.61
CA THR A 927 -14.45 -31.03 6.55
C THR A 927 -15.61 -30.07 6.81
N VAL A 928 -16.26 -29.60 5.74
CA VAL A 928 -17.47 -28.80 5.79
C VAL A 928 -18.54 -29.40 4.85
N ASP A 929 -19.78 -29.51 5.32
CA ASP A 929 -20.90 -30.06 4.55
C ASP A 929 -21.85 -28.97 3.99
N GLY A 930 -21.43 -27.75 3.91
CA GLY A 930 -22.16 -26.61 3.34
C GLY A 930 -21.53 -26.10 2.03
N GLN A 931 -22.25 -26.19 0.91
CA GLN A 931 -21.68 -25.82 -0.42
C GLN A 931 -21.23 -24.36 -0.54
N ALA A 932 -21.86 -23.46 0.23
CA ALA A 932 -21.53 -22.03 0.21
C ALA A 932 -20.46 -21.63 1.24
N ILE A 933 -20.09 -22.54 2.15
CA ILE A 933 -19.07 -22.29 3.18
C ILE A 933 -17.72 -22.80 2.68
N VAL A 934 -16.80 -21.90 2.50
CA VAL A 934 -15.45 -22.17 1.99
C VAL A 934 -14.42 -22.09 3.12
N ILE A 935 -13.58 -23.12 3.27
CA ILE A 935 -12.42 -23.09 4.15
C ILE A 935 -11.31 -22.32 3.46
N GLU A 936 -10.95 -21.15 4.01
CA GLU A 936 -9.86 -20.33 3.48
C GLU A 936 -8.50 -20.73 4.07
N ALA A 937 -8.40 -20.98 5.36
CA ALA A 937 -7.14 -21.35 5.99
C ALA A 937 -7.33 -22.47 7.02
N VAL A 938 -6.33 -23.36 7.11
CA VAL A 938 -6.16 -24.35 8.17
C VAL A 938 -4.72 -24.28 8.64
N LYS A 939 -4.49 -23.93 9.90
CA LYS A 939 -3.17 -23.73 10.49
C LYS A 939 -3.14 -24.09 11.97
N LEU A 940 -2.00 -24.08 12.60
CA LEU A 940 -1.93 -24.09 14.06
C LEU A 940 -2.02 -22.67 14.62
N ALA A 941 -2.48 -22.59 15.89
CA ALA A 941 -2.66 -21.33 16.60
C ALA A 941 -1.36 -20.56 16.76
N GLU A 942 -1.45 -19.23 16.67
CA GLU A 942 -0.31 -18.32 16.79
C GLU A 942 0.36 -18.30 18.18
N ASP A 943 -0.35 -18.74 19.21
CA ASP A 943 0.14 -18.75 20.59
C ASP A 943 1.03 -19.97 20.92
N GLY A 944 1.26 -20.85 19.92
CA GLY A 944 2.07 -22.05 20.10
C GLY A 944 1.44 -23.18 20.90
N SER A 945 0.13 -23.09 21.21
CA SER A 945 -0.62 -24.14 21.93
C SER A 945 -0.72 -25.48 21.17
N GLY A 946 -0.58 -25.42 19.84
CA GLY A 946 -0.80 -26.55 18.95
C GLY A 946 -2.27 -26.79 18.58
N ASP A 947 -3.20 -25.92 19.01
CA ASP A 947 -4.58 -25.94 18.58
C ASP A 947 -4.71 -25.68 17.09
N VAL A 948 -5.77 -26.23 16.47
CA VAL A 948 -6.02 -26.00 15.03
C VAL A 948 -6.96 -24.82 14.86
N VAL A 949 -6.54 -23.84 14.05
CA VAL A 949 -7.33 -22.67 13.69
C VAL A 949 -7.82 -22.82 12.26
N VAL A 950 -9.10 -22.59 12.05
CA VAL A 950 -9.77 -22.70 10.76
C VAL A 950 -10.49 -21.40 10.44
N ARG A 951 -10.19 -20.80 9.28
CA ARG A 951 -10.90 -19.62 8.81
C ARG A 951 -11.81 -20.00 7.65
N LEU A 952 -13.08 -19.58 7.72
CA LEU A 952 -14.13 -19.92 6.78
C LEU A 952 -14.94 -18.68 6.43
N TYR A 953 -15.52 -18.69 5.24
CA TYR A 953 -16.44 -17.62 4.84
C TYR A 953 -17.59 -18.15 3.98
N GLU A 954 -18.68 -17.40 3.93
CA GLU A 954 -19.77 -17.63 3.00
C GLU A 954 -19.40 -17.00 1.64
N ALA A 955 -19.29 -17.79 0.57
CA ALA A 955 -18.68 -17.35 -0.71
C ALA A 955 -19.70 -16.97 -1.80
N HIS A 956 -20.98 -17.24 -1.62
CA HIS A 956 -22.00 -17.13 -2.68
C HIS A 956 -22.91 -15.90 -2.57
N GLY A 957 -22.78 -15.13 -1.47
CA GLY A 957 -23.67 -14.00 -1.17
C GLY A 957 -25.06 -14.43 -0.72
N THR A 958 -25.16 -15.56 -0.03
CA THR A 958 -26.41 -16.16 0.47
C THR A 958 -26.39 -16.39 1.98
N ARG A 959 -27.49 -16.77 2.56
CA ARG A 959 -27.47 -17.36 3.89
C ARG A 959 -27.08 -18.82 3.80
N ALA A 960 -26.10 -19.25 4.57
CA ALA A 960 -25.58 -20.62 4.54
C ALA A 960 -25.69 -21.29 5.90
N ARG A 961 -25.96 -22.59 5.88
CA ARG A 961 -25.87 -23.46 7.04
C ARG A 961 -25.04 -24.68 6.67
N GLY A 962 -24.11 -25.07 7.53
CA GLY A 962 -23.28 -26.25 7.32
C GLY A 962 -22.64 -26.74 8.62
N ARG A 963 -22.15 -27.97 8.60
CA ARG A 963 -21.40 -28.55 9.71
C ARG A 963 -19.93 -28.57 9.38
N VAL A 964 -19.13 -28.10 10.33
CA VAL A 964 -17.68 -28.18 10.31
C VAL A 964 -17.24 -29.29 11.24
N THR A 965 -16.52 -30.26 10.74
CA THR A 965 -16.09 -31.44 11.50
C THR A 965 -14.58 -31.58 11.48
N ALA A 966 -13.96 -31.66 12.65
CA ALA A 966 -12.55 -32.01 12.81
C ALA A 966 -12.37 -33.53 12.78
N ASN A 967 -11.41 -34.02 12.00
CA ASN A 967 -11.06 -35.42 11.87
C ASN A 967 -9.82 -35.78 12.75
N PHE A 968 -9.81 -35.25 13.97
CA PHE A 968 -8.84 -35.50 15.04
C PHE A 968 -9.49 -35.32 16.40
N GLY A 969 -8.80 -35.70 17.48
CA GLY A 969 -9.32 -35.52 18.83
C GLY A 969 -9.47 -34.07 19.23
N VAL A 970 -10.66 -33.65 19.65
CA VAL A 970 -11.02 -32.27 20.01
C VAL A 970 -11.63 -32.24 21.42
N LEU A 971 -11.14 -31.33 22.26
CA LEU A 971 -11.68 -31.03 23.61
C LEU A 971 -12.76 -29.97 23.54
N ALA A 972 -12.57 -28.94 22.75
CA ALA A 972 -13.47 -27.80 22.60
C ALA A 972 -13.38 -27.17 21.22
N VAL A 973 -14.46 -26.52 20.79
CA VAL A 973 -14.48 -25.65 19.61
C VAL A 973 -14.96 -24.29 20.04
N THR A 974 -14.20 -23.24 19.76
CA THR A 974 -14.52 -21.85 20.11
C THR A 974 -14.53 -20.97 18.85
N GLU A 975 -15.44 -19.99 18.80
CA GLU A 975 -15.40 -18.91 17.81
C GLU A 975 -14.44 -17.84 18.32
N THR A 976 -13.54 -17.36 17.46
CA THR A 976 -12.53 -16.34 17.79
C THR A 976 -12.61 -15.15 16.84
N ASP A 977 -12.04 -14.03 17.28
CA ASP A 977 -11.74 -12.95 16.37
C ASP A 977 -10.56 -13.32 15.42
N LEU A 978 -10.17 -12.41 14.53
CA LEU A 978 -9.09 -12.66 13.58
C LEU A 978 -7.71 -12.77 14.25
N LEU A 979 -7.57 -12.28 15.48
CA LEU A 979 -6.36 -12.40 16.32
C LEU A 979 -6.38 -13.65 17.20
N GLU A 980 -7.31 -14.57 16.95
CA GLU A 980 -7.51 -15.83 17.67
C GLU A 980 -7.93 -15.68 19.14
N ARG A 981 -8.46 -14.50 19.53
CA ARG A 981 -9.01 -14.25 20.85
C ARG A 981 -10.47 -14.73 20.90
N GLU A 982 -10.85 -15.44 21.96
CA GLU A 982 -12.22 -15.94 22.13
C GLU A 982 -13.23 -14.78 22.12
N VAL A 983 -14.33 -14.99 21.38
CA VAL A 983 -15.45 -14.05 21.32
C VAL A 983 -16.76 -14.77 21.64
N SER A 984 -17.80 -14.01 21.99
CA SER A 984 -19.15 -14.59 22.12
C SER A 984 -19.59 -15.13 20.75
N PRO A 985 -19.97 -16.43 20.66
CA PRO A 985 -20.30 -17.01 19.36
C PRO A 985 -21.51 -16.32 18.74
N THR A 986 -21.37 -15.92 17.48
CA THR A 986 -22.44 -15.30 16.67
C THR A 986 -22.90 -16.21 15.55
N SER A 987 -22.07 -17.15 15.14
CA SER A 987 -22.26 -18.03 13.97
C SER A 987 -22.42 -19.48 14.35
N MET A 988 -21.87 -19.90 15.48
CA MET A 988 -21.98 -21.25 16.02
C MET A 988 -23.34 -21.47 16.67
N GLN A 989 -24.06 -22.55 16.27
CA GLN A 989 -25.35 -22.89 16.82
C GLN A 989 -25.27 -24.05 17.83
N ASN A 990 -24.67 -25.15 17.44
CA ASN A 990 -24.53 -26.35 18.28
C ASN A 990 -23.17 -26.99 18.06
N THR A 991 -22.52 -27.41 19.14
CA THR A 991 -21.29 -28.20 19.10
C THR A 991 -21.56 -29.58 19.71
N ASP A 992 -21.19 -30.64 19.00
CA ASP A 992 -21.28 -32.03 19.45
C ASP A 992 -19.90 -32.69 19.19
N GLY A 993 -19.09 -32.74 20.22
CA GLY A 993 -17.71 -33.23 20.13
C GLY A 993 -16.89 -32.46 19.07
N PRO A 994 -16.36 -33.14 18.04
CA PRO A 994 -15.53 -32.50 17.02
C PRO A 994 -16.33 -31.75 15.93
N THR A 995 -17.67 -31.74 16.03
CA THR A 995 -18.55 -31.14 15.00
C THR A 995 -19.27 -29.92 15.54
N THR A 996 -19.23 -28.82 14.79
CA THR A 996 -20.01 -27.62 15.08
C THR A 996 -20.87 -27.24 13.87
N THR A 997 -22.09 -26.74 14.13
CA THR A 997 -22.98 -26.23 13.08
C THR A 997 -22.83 -24.71 13.00
N LEU A 998 -22.63 -24.22 11.80
CA LEU A 998 -22.55 -22.78 11.49
C LEU A 998 -23.81 -22.31 10.76
N GLU A 999 -24.25 -21.11 11.09
CA GLU A 999 -25.21 -20.33 10.28
C GLU A 999 -24.57 -18.99 9.95
N LEU A 1000 -24.31 -18.77 8.66
CA LEU A 1000 -23.60 -17.59 8.15
C LEU A 1000 -24.56 -16.68 7.36
N ARG A 1001 -24.34 -15.37 7.53
CA ARG A 1001 -24.92 -14.35 6.66
C ARG A 1001 -24.13 -14.27 5.35
N PRO A 1002 -24.65 -13.57 4.32
CA PRO A 1002 -23.91 -13.35 3.08
C PRO A 1002 -22.51 -12.77 3.35
N PHE A 1003 -21.49 -13.40 2.78
CA PHE A 1003 -20.07 -13.03 2.85
C PHE A 1003 -19.46 -13.00 4.26
N GLN A 1004 -20.14 -13.55 5.25
CA GLN A 1004 -19.63 -13.53 6.63
C GLN A 1004 -18.38 -14.39 6.78
N LEU A 1005 -17.35 -13.80 7.37
CA LEU A 1005 -16.08 -14.43 7.77
C LEU A 1005 -16.16 -14.91 9.20
N VAL A 1006 -15.65 -16.12 9.48
CA VAL A 1006 -15.61 -16.73 10.82
C VAL A 1006 -14.26 -17.42 11.02
N THR A 1007 -13.73 -17.32 12.23
CA THR A 1007 -12.57 -18.08 12.69
C THR A 1007 -12.96 -19.02 13.80
N LEU A 1008 -12.64 -20.31 13.66
CA LEU A 1008 -12.87 -21.35 14.66
C LEU A 1008 -11.52 -21.86 15.17
N ARG A 1009 -11.41 -22.05 16.48
CA ARG A 1009 -10.29 -22.68 17.15
C ARG A 1009 -10.75 -24.02 17.72
N PHE A 1010 -10.06 -25.09 17.34
CA PHE A 1010 -10.25 -26.45 17.81
C PHE A 1010 -9.16 -26.79 18.80
N THR A 1011 -9.50 -26.83 20.09
CA THR A 1011 -8.59 -27.25 21.15
C THR A 1011 -8.34 -28.75 21.03
N ARG A 1012 -7.09 -29.13 20.81
CA ARG A 1012 -6.73 -30.54 20.58
C ARG A 1012 -6.78 -31.34 21.88
N ALA A 1013 -7.30 -32.59 21.78
CA ALA A 1013 -7.02 -33.62 22.78
C ALA A 1013 -5.56 -34.10 22.62
N GLU A 1014 -4.85 -34.29 23.75
CA GLU A 1014 -3.48 -34.84 23.77
C GLU A 1014 -3.39 -36.23 23.10
#